data_68139293dd9d07c1767c49653267391f
#
_entry.id   68139293dd9d07c1767c49653267391f
#
_cell.length_a   1.000
_cell.length_b   1.000
_cell.length_c   1.000
_cell.angle_alpha   90.00
_cell.angle_beta   90.00
_cell.angle_gamma   90.00
#
_symmetry.space_group_name_H-M   'P 1'
#
loop_
_entity.id
_entity.type
_entity.pdbx_description
1 polymer ?
#
loop_
_entity_poly.entity_id
_entity_poly.type
_entity_poly.pdbx_seq_one_letter_code
_entity_poly.pdbx_strand_id
1 'polypeptide(L)'
;MSENELAAAPAANTAVTATRKRTISPSSSLSLRSDPKSIIEIHISNENNTKKACLETESENGNGSPEAKQKQDQEQEPSSSSQAAALLTDEEELRHKEFRESCSIFLQDLPCFKLQQEQHPPTEDTKTVVSEAEVPKCRECRKRHVTLSASESDAISNDVYCRFYEFRRLQYNDKGELSVAGFPNPYIEPTKEDYSIWQPDGTTAPTSGFMDIQVCRYILLHAGDQFCYLWRQEAEALKLHENPDGTIAWKKAVKGIREICDVCDTTLFNYHWTCRKCGFGVCLDCFKDRKEGQRLRRVETALQKGCDEYHWGLCTDPNGPQQHAMTELMLTQIIAGDALNVLGRLLHEVRTLWQVPQVCGCLLSKQEVKDPQLNAFIQDMIKESQLKQHTSFSSLASEQKLHQQQRLEQLHSKKLEFARERGIDYVPGRVWTKETLGKDPITSAFDNFKHINFLRKGLAGLRRFLPPRAMTLAHSTQLAPGVPHEWLCDGKLLRLTDAMHPDNRVLYQEVWKCGQPVMISEVARSLNLDLWHPEAFCRDFGDKPNDLINCLNGNLVPNQPMRHFWEGFQCMNKRLLDANGKPMLLKLKDWPPGDDFAEILPTRFADLMQGLPMPEYTLRTGNLNIASCLPKMFVPPDLGPKMYNAYGSALHPDKGTTNLHLDISDAVNIMVYVGIPQDEDSKPQLAATQRAIALGGCDYITRARCQSPDVLPGALWHIFPARDADKIRDLLNRVTLEKGFRLEPDHDPIHDQNWYLDDKLRARLFKEYGVEGHPIVQCLGDAVFIPAGAPHQVQNLHNCIKVAEDFVSPENITHCYHLTHEFRRLSHSHTNHEDKLQIKNIIYHAIKDCCTILTRALDERLDVEMAKLKGD
;
A
#
# COMPACT_ATOMS: atom_id res chain seq x y z
N MET A 1 2.21 1.90 68.94
CA MET A 1 2.81 3.11 69.55
C MET A 1 3.42 3.82 68.42
N SER A 2 2.74 4.75 68.03
CA SER A 2 2.74 6.21 67.85
C SER A 2 3.43 6.56 66.56
N GLU A 3 2.70 7.01 65.54
CA GLU A 3 2.06 8.30 65.34
C GLU A 3 3.01 9.36 64.85
N ASN A 4 2.62 9.89 63.69
CA ASN A 4 2.54 11.29 63.26
C ASN A 4 3.79 11.82 62.52
N GLU A 5 3.70 12.64 61.53
CA GLU A 5 2.68 13.58 60.94
C GLU A 5 3.09 13.88 59.49
N LEU A 6 2.24 13.85 58.55
CA LEU A 6 1.50 14.95 57.88
C LEU A 6 2.21 16.29 57.72
N ALA A 7 2.52 16.67 56.52
CA ALA A 7 2.44 18.04 56.09
C ALA A 7 2.09 18.10 54.58
N ALA A 8 1.00 18.86 54.38
CA ALA A 8 0.30 19.05 53.13
C ALA A 8 0.98 20.09 52.20
N ALA A 9 0.59 20.04 50.98
CA ALA A 9 0.85 20.95 49.88
C ALA A 9 0.44 22.43 50.14
N PRO A 10 0.88 23.37 49.30
CA PRO A 10 -0.16 24.06 48.58
C PRO A 10 0.07 24.12 47.05
N ALA A 11 -1.04 24.02 46.37
CA ALA A 11 -1.20 24.29 44.93
C ALA A 11 -0.84 25.72 44.59
N ALA A 12 -0.11 25.92 43.52
CA ALA A 12 -0.06 27.20 42.80
C ALA A 12 -0.45 26.97 41.37
N ASN A 13 -1.66 27.35 41.05
CA ASN A 13 -2.15 27.62 39.71
C ASN A 13 -1.28 28.69 39.04
N THR A 14 -0.59 28.33 37.97
CA THR A 14 -0.21 29.28 36.92
C THR A 14 -0.63 28.66 35.60
N ALA A 15 -1.72 29.19 35.07
CA ALA A 15 -2.14 29.00 33.70
C ALA A 15 -1.08 29.59 32.77
N VAL A 16 -0.29 28.77 32.17
CA VAL A 16 0.52 29.16 31.02
C VAL A 16 -0.24 28.68 29.79
N THR A 17 -0.89 29.61 29.13
CA THR A 17 -1.38 29.51 27.78
C THR A 17 -0.18 29.26 26.84
N ALA A 18 0.19 28.01 26.66
CA ALA A 18 1.09 27.61 25.62
C ALA A 18 0.29 27.55 24.31
N THR A 19 0.40 28.57 23.51
CA THR A 19 0.17 28.52 22.08
C THR A 19 1.12 27.46 21.51
N ARG A 20 0.63 26.22 21.38
CA ARG A 20 1.29 25.20 20.57
C ARG A 20 1.25 25.64 19.11
N LYS A 21 2.32 26.28 18.64
CA LYS A 21 2.69 26.19 17.25
C LYS A 21 2.92 24.71 16.99
N ARG A 22 2.06 24.11 16.17
CA ARG A 22 2.32 22.80 15.59
C ARG A 22 3.51 22.95 14.67
N THR A 23 4.67 22.65 15.14
CA THR A 23 5.74 22.16 14.29
C THR A 23 5.25 20.78 13.82
N ILE A 24 4.79 20.72 12.60
CA ILE A 24 4.66 19.47 11.87
C ILE A 24 6.08 18.96 11.72
N SER A 25 6.47 18.03 12.57
CA SER A 25 7.67 17.25 12.31
C SER A 25 7.36 16.39 11.09
N PRO A 26 8.25 16.31 10.10
CA PRO A 26 8.18 15.30 9.07
C PRO A 26 8.61 13.97 9.70
N SER A 27 7.74 13.38 10.47
CA SER A 27 7.84 11.95 10.76
C SER A 27 7.42 11.24 9.48
N SER A 28 7.92 10.05 9.22
CA SER A 28 7.66 9.06 8.18
C SER A 28 6.23 8.96 7.63
N SER A 29 5.40 9.81 8.05
CA SER A 29 4.14 10.24 7.51
C SER A 29 4.29 11.49 6.63
N LEU A 30 5.38 11.59 5.86
CA LEU A 30 5.19 12.13 4.54
C LEU A 30 4.21 11.14 3.91
N SER A 31 2.95 11.33 4.32
CA SER A 31 1.88 10.93 3.44
C SER A 31 2.40 11.21 2.06
N LEU A 32 2.14 10.34 1.15
CA LEU A 32 2.14 10.57 -0.27
C LEU A 32 1.16 11.71 -0.64
N ARG A 33 1.19 12.75 0.10
CA ARG A 33 1.13 14.10 -0.38
C ARG A 33 2.54 14.45 -0.86
N SER A 34 3.21 13.52 -1.56
CA SER A 34 4.08 13.87 -2.63
C SER A 34 3.22 14.77 -3.47
N ASP A 35 3.56 16.01 -3.42
CA ASP A 35 2.90 17.05 -4.17
C ASP A 35 2.56 16.45 -5.54
N PRO A 36 1.30 16.37 -5.97
CA PRO A 36 0.96 15.92 -7.33
C PRO A 36 1.84 16.57 -8.40
N LYS A 37 2.40 17.74 -8.14
CA LYS A 37 3.33 18.56 -8.89
C LYS A 37 4.49 17.81 -9.46
N SER A 38 5.33 17.22 -8.63
CA SER A 38 6.58 16.59 -9.09
C SER A 38 6.31 15.41 -10.02
N ILE A 39 5.16 14.74 -9.89
CA ILE A 39 4.80 13.60 -10.72
C ILE A 39 4.24 14.05 -12.09
N ILE A 40 3.50 15.17 -12.12
CA ILE A 40 2.93 15.69 -13.38
C ILE A 40 4.01 16.38 -14.24
N GLU A 41 4.95 17.13 -13.66
CA GLU A 41 6.03 17.80 -14.41
C GLU A 41 7.00 16.83 -15.09
N ILE A 42 7.35 15.71 -14.43
CA ILE A 42 8.27 14.71 -15.02
C ILE A 42 7.67 14.04 -16.26
N HIS A 43 6.34 13.95 -16.37
CA HIS A 43 5.69 13.32 -17.51
C HIS A 43 5.40 14.26 -18.69
N ILE A 44 5.16 15.55 -18.43
CA ILE A 44 4.93 16.54 -19.51
C ILE A 44 6.23 16.84 -20.25
N SER A 45 7.37 16.88 -19.56
CA SER A 45 8.68 17.10 -20.19
C SER A 45 9.15 15.93 -21.07
N ASN A 46 8.72 14.70 -20.78
CA ASN A 46 9.10 13.52 -21.60
C ASN A 46 8.26 13.35 -22.86
N GLU A 47 7.00 13.80 -22.88
CA GLU A 47 6.19 13.73 -24.10
C GLU A 47 6.56 14.81 -25.14
N ASN A 48 7.03 15.98 -24.69
CA ASN A 48 7.52 17.02 -25.60
C ASN A 48 8.88 16.70 -26.24
N ASN A 49 9.71 15.89 -25.60
CA ASN A 49 10.99 15.47 -26.18
C ASN A 49 10.85 14.33 -27.20
N THR A 50 9.81 13.51 -27.13
CA THR A 50 9.57 12.46 -28.13
C THR A 50 8.96 12.97 -29.44
N LYS A 51 8.30 14.12 -29.43
CA LYS A 51 7.78 14.74 -30.67
C LYS A 51 8.82 15.56 -31.44
N LYS A 52 9.98 15.87 -30.84
CA LYS A 52 11.09 16.57 -31.55
C LYS A 52 12.10 15.65 -32.21
N ALA A 53 12.05 14.36 -31.99
CA ALA A 53 13.01 13.39 -32.51
C ALA A 53 12.62 12.75 -33.88
N CYS A 54 11.48 13.12 -34.43
CA CYS A 54 10.99 12.50 -35.68
C CYS A 54 11.02 13.39 -36.94
N LEU A 55 11.73 14.52 -36.92
CA LEU A 55 11.74 15.44 -38.08
C LEU A 55 13.13 15.98 -38.50
N GLU A 56 14.21 15.21 -38.30
CA GLU A 56 15.51 15.56 -38.92
C GLU A 56 16.27 14.29 -39.34
N THR A 57 15.97 13.78 -40.50
CA THR A 57 16.92 13.06 -41.34
C THR A 57 16.59 13.43 -42.80
N GLU A 58 17.42 14.28 -43.35
CA GLU A 58 17.95 14.23 -44.73
C GLU A 58 18.50 15.61 -45.11
N SER A 59 19.76 15.75 -45.15
CA SER A 59 20.60 15.90 -46.35
C SER A 59 21.93 16.60 -46.07
N GLU A 60 22.89 16.05 -46.70
CA GLU A 60 24.34 16.26 -46.61
C GLU A 60 24.88 17.59 -47.16
N ASN A 61 26.09 17.90 -46.64
CA ASN A 61 27.26 18.49 -47.32
C ASN A 61 27.38 20.00 -47.56
N GLY A 62 28.49 20.53 -47.08
CA GLY A 62 29.19 21.64 -47.71
C GLY A 62 29.85 22.67 -46.85
N ASN A 63 31.10 22.46 -46.57
CA ASN A 63 32.22 23.36 -46.22
C ASN A 63 32.07 24.88 -46.32
N GLY A 64 32.70 25.58 -45.33
CA GLY A 64 33.39 26.82 -45.56
C GLY A 64 33.20 27.94 -44.50
N SER A 65 34.17 28.09 -43.65
CA SER A 65 34.50 29.36 -42.92
C SER A 65 35.32 30.27 -43.88
N PRO A 66 35.63 31.56 -43.57
CA PRO A 66 35.52 32.32 -42.35
C PRO A 66 35.23 33.85 -42.48
N GLU A 67 35.14 34.53 -41.31
CA GLU A 67 35.54 35.92 -40.97
C GLU A 67 34.85 37.17 -41.57
N ALA A 68 34.39 38.01 -40.71
CA ALA A 68 34.89 39.37 -40.35
C ALA A 68 33.81 40.48 -40.28
N LYS A 69 33.72 41.04 -39.09
CA LYS A 69 33.69 42.45 -38.67
C LYS A 69 32.72 43.49 -39.29
N GLN A 70 32.09 44.17 -38.37
CA GLN A 70 31.99 45.62 -38.15
C GLN A 70 30.63 46.32 -38.35
N LYS A 71 30.18 46.83 -37.21
CA LYS A 71 29.79 48.19 -36.80
C LYS A 71 28.47 48.80 -37.30
N GLN A 72 27.72 49.22 -36.29
CA GLN A 72 27.04 50.48 -36.03
C GLN A 72 26.08 51.01 -37.11
N ASP A 73 24.78 51.19 -36.77
CA ASP A 73 24.31 52.51 -36.25
C ASP A 73 22.86 52.38 -35.76
N GLN A 74 22.58 53.26 -34.82
CA GLN A 74 21.29 53.44 -34.15
C GLN A 74 20.29 54.07 -35.09
N GLU A 75 19.01 53.58 -35.13
CA GLU A 75 17.88 54.49 -35.19
C GLU A 75 16.70 53.82 -34.49
N GLN A 76 16.04 54.62 -33.65
CA GLN A 76 14.84 54.26 -32.91
C GLN A 76 13.62 54.45 -33.82
N GLU A 77 12.75 53.42 -33.85
CA GLU A 77 11.34 53.55 -34.15
C GLU A 77 10.47 52.63 -33.27
N PRO A 78 9.22 53.02 -32.98
CA PRO A 78 8.54 52.51 -31.79
C PRO A 78 7.68 51.27 -32.02
N SER A 79 7.74 50.42 -31.07
CA SER A 79 6.82 49.33 -30.64
C SER A 79 5.68 48.89 -31.56
N SER A 80 5.93 47.82 -32.32
CA SER A 80 4.87 47.02 -32.99
C SER A 80 4.42 45.79 -32.16
N SER A 81 4.83 45.72 -30.90
CA SER A 81 4.51 44.52 -30.07
C SER A 81 3.08 44.52 -29.49
N SER A 82 2.42 45.70 -29.39
CA SER A 82 1.05 45.78 -28.88
C SER A 82 -0.03 45.43 -29.92
N GLN A 83 0.23 45.67 -31.21
CA GLN A 83 -0.72 45.30 -32.26
C GLN A 83 -0.64 43.80 -32.62
N ALA A 84 0.54 43.19 -32.57
CA ALA A 84 0.68 41.75 -32.80
C ALA A 84 0.11 40.92 -31.63
N ALA A 85 0.23 41.38 -30.37
CA ALA A 85 -0.36 40.70 -29.24
C ALA A 85 -1.91 40.82 -29.24
N ALA A 86 -2.46 41.94 -29.68
CA ALA A 86 -3.90 42.10 -29.85
C ALA A 86 -4.48 41.28 -31.01
N LEU A 87 -3.72 41.12 -32.10
CA LEU A 87 -4.14 40.30 -33.24
C LEU A 87 -4.03 38.79 -32.95
N LEU A 88 -3.11 38.36 -32.05
CA LEU A 88 -3.03 36.98 -31.59
C LEU A 88 -4.17 36.62 -30.64
N THR A 89 -4.59 37.57 -29.78
CA THR A 89 -5.77 37.38 -28.94
C THR A 89 -7.08 37.31 -29.74
N ASP A 90 -7.22 38.08 -30.78
CA ASP A 90 -8.41 38.07 -31.67
C ASP A 90 -8.52 36.78 -32.48
N GLU A 91 -7.42 36.21 -32.96
CA GLU A 91 -7.40 34.91 -33.63
C GLU A 91 -7.62 33.73 -32.65
N GLU A 92 -7.11 33.82 -31.44
CA GLU A 92 -7.39 32.84 -30.38
C GLU A 92 -8.84 32.93 -29.89
N GLU A 93 -9.39 34.13 -29.71
CA GLU A 93 -10.80 34.32 -29.40
C GLU A 93 -11.72 33.83 -30.53
N LEU A 94 -11.34 34.04 -31.80
CA LEU A 94 -12.11 33.51 -32.92
C LEU A 94 -12.07 31.99 -33.01
N ARG A 95 -10.91 31.35 -32.77
CA ARG A 95 -10.79 29.90 -32.66
C ARG A 95 -11.55 29.34 -31.46
N HIS A 96 -11.48 30.01 -30.32
CA HIS A 96 -12.28 29.68 -29.17
C HIS A 96 -13.77 29.83 -29.40
N LYS A 97 -14.18 30.81 -30.19
CA LYS A 97 -15.58 31.03 -30.56
C LYS A 97 -16.07 29.97 -31.53
N GLU A 98 -15.28 29.61 -32.53
CA GLU A 98 -15.59 28.52 -33.49
C GLU A 98 -15.62 27.16 -32.76
N PHE A 99 -14.73 26.92 -31.80
CA PHE A 99 -14.74 25.74 -30.94
C PHE A 99 -15.98 25.71 -30.03
N ARG A 100 -16.38 26.83 -29.43
CA ARG A 100 -17.59 26.95 -28.62
C ARG A 100 -18.86 26.64 -29.41
N GLU A 101 -18.91 27.05 -30.67
CA GLU A 101 -20.05 26.82 -31.56
C GLU A 101 -20.07 25.38 -32.11
N SER A 102 -18.93 24.68 -32.15
CA SER A 102 -18.81 23.32 -32.70
C SER A 102 -18.94 22.20 -31.66
N CYS A 103 -18.69 22.47 -30.39
CA CYS A 103 -18.69 21.45 -29.34
C CYS A 103 -19.94 21.51 -28.46
N SER A 104 -20.83 20.51 -28.60
CA SER A 104 -22.03 20.44 -27.77
C SER A 104 -21.76 20.06 -26.31
N ILE A 105 -20.89 19.06 -26.03
CA ILE A 105 -20.57 18.59 -24.69
C ILE A 105 -19.15 18.04 -24.69
N PHE A 106 -18.31 18.40 -23.69
CA PHE A 106 -16.92 17.88 -23.54
C PHE A 106 -16.59 17.52 -22.10
N LEU A 107 -15.57 16.68 -21.92
CA LEU A 107 -15.09 16.30 -20.59
C LEU A 107 -14.15 17.37 -20.06
N GLN A 108 -14.27 17.73 -18.77
CA GLN A 108 -13.44 18.74 -18.13
C GLN A 108 -11.97 18.29 -18.09
N ASP A 109 -11.11 18.98 -18.82
CA ASP A 109 -9.67 18.74 -18.98
C ASP A 109 -8.79 19.76 -18.26
N LEU A 110 -9.39 20.77 -17.61
CA LEU A 110 -8.70 21.77 -16.81
C LEU A 110 -9.21 21.80 -15.37
N PRO A 111 -8.35 22.13 -14.38
CA PRO A 111 -8.81 22.38 -13.02
C PRO A 111 -9.82 23.51 -12.93
N CYS A 112 -10.81 23.41 -12.01
CA CYS A 112 -11.88 24.40 -11.86
C CYS A 112 -11.36 25.85 -11.71
N PHE A 113 -10.22 26.08 -11.09
CA PHE A 113 -9.68 27.42 -10.88
C PHE A 113 -9.14 28.02 -12.19
N LYS A 114 -8.63 27.20 -13.12
CA LYS A 114 -8.18 27.66 -14.44
C LYS A 114 -9.35 27.98 -15.37
N LEU A 115 -10.37 27.13 -15.39
CA LEU A 115 -11.58 27.35 -16.18
C LEU A 115 -12.21 28.72 -15.92
N GLN A 116 -12.14 29.23 -14.70
CA GLN A 116 -12.68 30.53 -14.35
C GLN A 116 -11.77 31.71 -14.76
N GLN A 117 -10.46 31.51 -14.80
CA GLN A 117 -9.51 32.51 -15.29
C GLN A 117 -9.62 32.72 -16.80
N GLU A 118 -9.90 31.67 -17.55
CA GLU A 118 -10.12 31.74 -18.99
C GLU A 118 -11.45 32.40 -19.36
N GLN A 119 -12.49 32.28 -18.50
CA GLN A 119 -13.81 32.93 -18.71
C GLN A 119 -13.82 34.39 -18.35
N HIS A 120 -13.03 34.83 -17.40
CA HIS A 120 -12.97 36.19 -16.92
C HIS A 120 -11.51 36.59 -16.69
N PRO A 121 -10.76 37.04 -17.71
CA PRO A 121 -9.45 37.62 -17.47
C PRO A 121 -9.59 38.80 -16.50
N PRO A 122 -8.66 38.95 -15.53
CA PRO A 122 -8.75 39.97 -14.49
C PRO A 122 -8.69 41.37 -15.13
N THR A 123 -9.83 42.05 -15.20
CA THR A 123 -9.91 43.49 -15.47
C THR A 123 -9.95 44.23 -14.15
N GLU A 124 -9.25 45.35 -14.05
CA GLU A 124 -9.07 46.12 -12.80
C GLU A 124 -10.38 46.63 -12.15
N ASP A 125 -11.52 46.56 -12.86
CA ASP A 125 -12.80 47.13 -12.44
C ASP A 125 -13.81 46.12 -11.87
N THR A 126 -13.54 44.83 -11.78
CA THR A 126 -14.52 43.84 -11.30
C THR A 126 -14.21 43.31 -9.91
N LYS A 127 -14.29 44.21 -8.92
CA LYS A 127 -14.69 43.82 -7.57
C LYS A 127 -16.22 43.81 -7.53
N THR A 128 -16.79 42.57 -7.36
CA THR A 128 -18.24 42.40 -7.14
C THR A 128 -19.19 42.42 -8.34
N VAL A 129 -19.31 41.28 -9.03
CA VAL A 129 -20.62 40.71 -9.41
C VAL A 129 -20.39 39.20 -9.61
N VAL A 130 -20.81 38.36 -8.69
CA VAL A 130 -20.89 36.90 -8.89
C VAL A 130 -22.05 36.69 -9.87
N SER A 131 -21.74 36.39 -11.12
CA SER A 131 -22.76 35.95 -12.08
C SER A 131 -23.25 34.56 -11.70
N GLU A 132 -24.56 34.31 -11.74
CA GLU A 132 -25.18 33.02 -11.43
C GLU A 132 -24.73 31.86 -12.33
N ALA A 133 -23.92 32.13 -13.34
CA ALA A 133 -23.46 31.20 -14.38
C ALA A 133 -22.07 30.58 -14.11
N GLU A 134 -21.43 30.80 -12.95
CA GLU A 134 -20.12 30.21 -12.67
C GLU A 134 -20.20 28.71 -12.42
N VAL A 135 -19.38 27.94 -13.17
CA VAL A 135 -19.19 26.51 -12.94
C VAL A 135 -18.65 26.29 -11.51
N PRO A 136 -19.34 25.53 -10.62
CA PRO A 136 -18.92 25.40 -9.23
C PRO A 136 -17.50 24.84 -9.09
N LYS A 137 -16.66 25.51 -8.28
CA LYS A 137 -15.32 25.01 -7.94
C LYS A 137 -15.42 23.83 -7.00
N CYS A 138 -14.61 22.80 -7.23
CA CYS A 138 -14.48 21.71 -6.26
C CYS A 138 -13.82 22.18 -4.97
N ARG A 139 -13.96 21.37 -3.90
CA ARG A 139 -13.45 21.69 -2.56
C ARG A 139 -11.92 21.91 -2.55
N GLU A 140 -11.15 21.20 -3.36
CA GLU A 140 -9.69 21.34 -3.41
C GLU A 140 -9.27 22.62 -4.15
N CYS A 141 -9.93 22.96 -5.26
CA CYS A 141 -9.67 24.20 -5.97
C CYS A 141 -10.08 25.46 -5.16
N ARG A 142 -11.00 25.32 -4.19
CA ARG A 142 -11.40 26.44 -3.30
C ARG A 142 -10.42 26.71 -2.16
N LYS A 143 -9.78 25.68 -1.61
CA LYS A 143 -8.81 25.83 -0.51
C LYS A 143 -7.62 26.73 -0.87
N ARG A 144 -7.28 26.84 -2.14
CA ARG A 144 -6.12 27.62 -2.62
C ARG A 144 -6.29 29.13 -2.54
N HIS A 145 -7.50 29.67 -2.72
CA HIS A 145 -7.70 31.14 -2.69
C HIS A 145 -7.40 31.78 -1.33
N VAL A 146 -7.30 30.99 -0.26
CA VAL A 146 -7.05 31.46 1.09
C VAL A 146 -5.55 31.59 1.42
N THR A 147 -4.67 30.96 0.62
CA THR A 147 -3.24 30.82 0.97
C THR A 147 -2.26 31.57 0.07
N LEU A 148 -2.72 32.23 -1.00
CA LEU A 148 -1.81 32.91 -1.95
C LEU A 148 -1.93 34.42 -1.83
N SER A 149 -0.83 35.07 -1.46
CA SER A 149 -0.64 36.53 -1.63
C SER A 149 -0.42 36.85 -3.11
N ALA A 150 -0.82 38.05 -3.53
CA ALA A 150 -0.80 38.47 -4.93
C ALA A 150 0.59 38.48 -5.63
N SER A 151 1.68 38.24 -4.89
CA SER A 151 3.06 38.20 -5.41
C SER A 151 3.51 36.80 -5.89
N GLU A 152 2.70 35.72 -5.68
CA GLU A 152 3.05 34.36 -6.03
C GLU A 152 2.22 33.79 -7.20
N SER A 153 1.44 34.66 -7.87
CA SER A 153 0.49 34.24 -8.90
C SER A 153 1.13 33.67 -10.18
N ASP A 154 2.35 34.09 -10.51
CA ASP A 154 3.02 33.73 -11.77
C ASP A 154 3.83 32.43 -11.71
N ALA A 155 4.07 31.90 -10.51
CA ALA A 155 4.80 30.65 -10.29
C ALA A 155 3.87 29.46 -9.96
N ILE A 156 2.57 29.58 -10.21
CA ILE A 156 1.59 28.56 -9.84
C ILE A 156 1.62 27.45 -10.89
N SER A 157 2.41 26.46 -10.58
CA SER A 157 2.40 25.18 -11.25
C SER A 157 1.00 24.53 -11.25
N ASN A 158 0.76 23.66 -12.22
CA ASN A 158 -0.48 22.96 -12.53
C ASN A 158 -0.97 21.94 -11.47
N ASP A 159 -0.70 22.11 -10.22
CA ASP A 159 -0.48 21.10 -9.20
C ASP A 159 -1.60 20.90 -8.21
N VAL A 160 -2.78 21.38 -8.44
CA VAL A 160 -3.94 21.00 -7.63
C VAL A 160 -4.73 19.91 -8.35
N TYR A 161 -4.78 18.74 -7.70
CA TYR A 161 -5.73 17.73 -8.12
C TYR A 161 -7.15 18.26 -7.99
N CYS A 162 -7.73 18.56 -9.14
CA CYS A 162 -9.11 18.98 -9.20
C CYS A 162 -10.04 17.76 -9.13
N ARG A 163 -10.97 17.74 -8.16
CA ARG A 163 -11.93 16.63 -7.99
C ARG A 163 -12.83 16.40 -9.21
N PHE A 164 -12.94 17.37 -10.12
CA PHE A 164 -13.77 17.29 -11.32
C PHE A 164 -12.97 17.10 -12.62
N TYR A 165 -11.65 17.12 -12.54
CA TYR A 165 -10.78 16.82 -13.69
C TYR A 165 -11.05 15.41 -14.22
N GLU A 166 -11.25 15.27 -15.56
CA GLU A 166 -11.58 13.99 -16.22
C GLU A 166 -12.84 13.27 -15.63
N PHE A 167 -13.74 14.06 -15.00
CA PHE A 167 -14.91 13.51 -14.32
C PHE A 167 -16.20 14.27 -14.60
N ARG A 168 -16.16 15.59 -14.84
CA ARG A 168 -17.34 16.40 -15.08
C ARG A 168 -17.46 16.77 -16.55
N ARG A 169 -18.68 16.72 -17.09
CA ARG A 169 -18.98 17.20 -18.43
C ARG A 169 -19.42 18.63 -18.39
N LEU A 170 -18.94 19.40 -19.35
CA LEU A 170 -19.21 20.81 -19.53
C LEU A 170 -19.81 21.04 -20.92
N GLN A 171 -20.58 22.11 -21.05
CA GLN A 171 -21.13 22.60 -22.31
C GLN A 171 -21.21 24.11 -22.28
N TYR A 172 -21.12 24.75 -23.44
CA TYR A 172 -21.43 26.16 -23.55
C TYR A 172 -22.94 26.33 -23.80
N ASN A 173 -23.57 27.28 -23.07
CA ASN A 173 -24.94 27.65 -23.29
C ASN A 173 -25.06 28.61 -24.49
N ASP A 174 -26.27 28.98 -24.89
CA ASP A 174 -26.54 29.89 -26.02
C ASP A 174 -25.91 31.30 -25.86
N LYS A 175 -25.49 31.67 -24.66
CA LYS A 175 -24.77 32.90 -24.35
C LYS A 175 -23.24 32.75 -24.38
N GLY A 176 -22.73 31.54 -24.69
CA GLY A 176 -21.30 31.24 -24.63
C GLY A 176 -20.76 31.06 -23.21
N GLU A 177 -21.60 30.94 -22.19
CA GLU A 177 -21.19 30.69 -20.80
C GLU A 177 -21.08 29.20 -20.54
N LEU A 178 -20.06 28.80 -19.76
CA LEU A 178 -19.80 27.42 -19.44
C LEU A 178 -20.76 26.92 -18.36
N SER A 179 -21.38 25.78 -18.60
CA SER A 179 -22.31 25.14 -17.68
C SER A 179 -22.00 23.67 -17.49
N VAL A 180 -22.53 23.06 -16.42
CA VAL A 180 -22.35 21.64 -16.13
C VAL A 180 -23.37 20.82 -16.93
N ALA A 181 -22.89 19.98 -17.86
CA ALA A 181 -23.71 19.09 -18.68
C ALA A 181 -23.94 17.71 -18.04
N GLY A 182 -23.32 17.41 -16.89
CA GLY A 182 -23.47 16.14 -16.18
C GLY A 182 -22.17 15.42 -15.88
N PHE A 183 -22.24 14.08 -15.83
CA PHE A 183 -21.09 13.20 -15.52
C PHE A 183 -21.06 12.04 -16.50
N PRO A 184 -19.88 11.46 -16.80
CA PRO A 184 -19.74 10.33 -17.71
C PRO A 184 -20.44 9.08 -17.17
N ASN A 185 -20.85 8.20 -18.06
CA ASN A 185 -21.46 6.92 -17.74
C ASN A 185 -20.39 5.79 -17.82
N PRO A 186 -20.24 4.93 -16.81
CA PRO A 186 -19.21 3.89 -16.78
C PRO A 186 -19.33 2.84 -17.89
N TYR A 187 -20.50 2.71 -18.53
CA TYR A 187 -20.77 1.71 -19.56
C TYR A 187 -20.73 2.25 -21.00
N ILE A 188 -20.66 3.56 -21.17
CA ILE A 188 -20.73 4.22 -22.48
C ILE A 188 -19.44 4.93 -22.83
N GLU A 189 -18.84 5.62 -21.86
CA GLU A 189 -17.72 6.53 -22.08
C GLU A 189 -16.33 5.89 -22.07
N PRO A 190 -16.06 4.78 -21.32
CA PRO A 190 -14.72 4.24 -21.27
C PRO A 190 -14.20 3.81 -22.63
N THR A 191 -12.95 4.20 -22.93
CA THR A 191 -12.21 3.78 -24.13
C THR A 191 -11.62 2.39 -23.97
N LYS A 192 -11.01 1.86 -25.03
CA LYS A 192 -10.29 0.57 -24.94
C LYS A 192 -9.13 0.63 -23.96
N GLU A 193 -8.44 1.77 -23.91
CA GLU A 193 -7.33 2.02 -23.00
C GLU A 193 -7.82 2.01 -21.55
N ASP A 194 -8.97 2.62 -21.25
CA ASP A 194 -9.58 2.58 -19.91
C ASP A 194 -9.96 1.16 -19.50
N TYR A 195 -10.52 0.38 -20.41
CA TYR A 195 -10.82 -1.03 -20.16
C TYR A 195 -9.56 -1.89 -19.95
N SER A 196 -8.46 -1.61 -20.65
CA SER A 196 -7.23 -2.39 -20.55
C SER A 196 -6.60 -2.38 -19.16
N ILE A 197 -6.86 -1.33 -18.38
CA ILE A 197 -6.41 -1.23 -16.98
C ILE A 197 -7.08 -2.31 -16.12
N TRP A 198 -8.38 -2.53 -16.36
CA TRP A 198 -9.25 -3.30 -15.47
C TRP A 198 -9.59 -4.70 -15.98
N GLN A 199 -9.68 -4.90 -17.27
CA GLN A 199 -10.05 -6.20 -17.84
C GLN A 199 -8.85 -7.14 -17.96
N PRO A 200 -9.06 -8.44 -17.75
CA PRO A 200 -8.07 -9.44 -18.11
C PRO A 200 -7.99 -9.51 -19.63
N ASP A 201 -6.98 -8.88 -20.19
CA ASP A 201 -6.71 -8.86 -21.62
C ASP A 201 -5.51 -9.75 -21.94
N GLY A 202 -5.71 -10.74 -22.83
CA GLY A 202 -4.66 -11.62 -23.27
C GLY A 202 -3.52 -10.92 -24.03
N THR A 203 -3.72 -9.67 -24.48
CA THR A 203 -2.74 -8.93 -25.27
C THR A 203 -1.79 -8.08 -24.42
N THR A 204 -2.19 -7.66 -23.23
CA THR A 204 -1.35 -6.89 -22.32
C THR A 204 -0.40 -7.80 -21.53
N ALA A 205 0.89 -7.43 -21.52
CA ALA A 205 1.83 -8.12 -20.64
C ALA A 205 1.42 -7.93 -19.16
N PRO A 206 1.53 -8.97 -18.33
CA PRO A 206 1.29 -8.83 -16.89
C PRO A 206 2.19 -7.74 -16.30
N THR A 207 1.69 -7.00 -15.34
CA THR A 207 2.44 -5.91 -14.69
C THR A 207 3.62 -6.44 -13.89
N SER A 208 3.43 -7.58 -13.23
CA SER A 208 4.49 -8.30 -12.53
C SER A 208 5.31 -9.14 -13.51
N GLY A 209 6.63 -9.13 -13.35
CA GLY A 209 7.53 -10.01 -14.07
C GLY A 209 7.12 -11.49 -13.97
N PHE A 210 7.89 -12.39 -14.45
CA PHE A 210 7.62 -13.82 -14.60
C PHE A 210 6.78 -14.50 -13.51
N MET A 211 5.46 -14.52 -13.67
CA MET A 211 4.57 -15.40 -12.92
C MET A 211 4.31 -16.68 -13.76
N ASP A 212 4.65 -17.84 -13.20
CA ASP A 212 4.34 -19.13 -13.81
C ASP A 212 2.97 -19.68 -13.33
N ILE A 213 2.56 -20.80 -13.89
CA ILE A 213 1.30 -21.48 -13.54
C ILE A 213 1.21 -21.76 -12.03
N GLN A 214 2.31 -22.20 -11.39
CA GLN A 214 2.30 -22.57 -9.98
C GLN A 214 2.18 -21.34 -9.07
N VAL A 215 2.89 -20.26 -9.39
CA VAL A 215 2.78 -18.98 -8.69
C VAL A 215 1.35 -18.43 -8.81
N CYS A 216 0.77 -18.42 -10.01
CA CYS A 216 -0.61 -17.96 -10.20
C CYS A 216 -1.61 -18.80 -9.40
N ARG A 217 -1.47 -20.15 -9.44
CA ARG A 217 -2.32 -21.03 -8.64
C ARG A 217 -2.18 -20.80 -7.15
N TYR A 218 -0.96 -20.53 -6.68
CA TYR A 218 -0.67 -20.23 -5.29
C TYR A 218 -1.31 -18.91 -4.84
N ILE A 219 -1.17 -17.85 -5.66
CA ILE A 219 -1.81 -16.55 -5.38
C ILE A 219 -3.34 -16.72 -5.35
N LEU A 220 -3.93 -17.42 -6.33
CA LEU A 220 -5.38 -17.65 -6.37
C LEU A 220 -5.88 -18.50 -5.20
N LEU A 221 -5.07 -19.40 -4.68
CA LEU A 221 -5.39 -20.19 -3.48
C LEU A 221 -5.55 -19.33 -2.25
N HIS A 222 -4.63 -18.37 -2.04
CA HIS A 222 -4.60 -17.56 -0.83
C HIS A 222 -5.41 -16.27 -0.94
N ALA A 223 -5.38 -15.60 -2.10
CA ALA A 223 -6.03 -14.30 -2.30
C ALA A 223 -7.42 -14.37 -2.97
N GLY A 224 -7.77 -15.46 -3.64
CA GLY A 224 -9.00 -15.56 -4.42
C GLY A 224 -10.28 -15.42 -3.59
N ASP A 225 -10.33 -15.98 -2.40
CA ASP A 225 -11.50 -15.85 -1.52
C ASP A 225 -11.63 -14.45 -0.93
N GLN A 226 -10.50 -13.77 -0.70
CA GLN A 226 -10.48 -12.37 -0.27
C GLN A 226 -11.01 -11.45 -1.37
N PHE A 227 -10.65 -11.71 -2.64
CA PHE A 227 -11.24 -11.00 -3.77
C PHE A 227 -12.76 -11.24 -3.87
N CYS A 228 -13.24 -12.47 -3.69
CA CYS A 228 -14.68 -12.74 -3.67
C CYS A 228 -15.39 -11.97 -2.55
N TYR A 229 -14.74 -11.78 -1.40
CA TYR A 229 -15.27 -10.96 -0.33
C TYR A 229 -15.36 -9.48 -0.75
N LEU A 230 -14.29 -8.93 -1.32
CA LEU A 230 -14.26 -7.57 -1.86
C LEU A 230 -15.35 -7.36 -2.93
N TRP A 231 -15.45 -8.27 -3.89
CA TRP A 231 -16.45 -8.22 -4.94
C TRP A 231 -17.90 -8.16 -4.39
N ARG A 232 -18.21 -8.97 -3.36
CA ARG A 232 -19.51 -8.93 -2.70
C ARG A 232 -19.77 -7.62 -1.95
N GLN A 233 -18.75 -7.06 -1.30
CA GLN A 233 -18.89 -5.75 -0.66
C GLN A 233 -19.21 -4.66 -1.68
N GLU A 234 -18.55 -4.67 -2.83
CA GLU A 234 -18.83 -3.72 -3.90
C GLU A 234 -20.28 -3.85 -4.42
N ALA A 235 -20.77 -5.08 -4.57
CA ALA A 235 -22.17 -5.31 -4.97
C ALA A 235 -23.22 -4.78 -3.95
N GLU A 236 -22.85 -4.61 -2.68
CA GLU A 236 -23.73 -3.98 -1.68
C GLU A 236 -23.92 -2.49 -1.94
N ALA A 237 -22.97 -1.79 -2.55
CA ALA A 237 -23.11 -0.38 -2.90
C ALA A 237 -24.27 -0.14 -3.85
N LEU A 238 -24.47 -1.03 -4.82
CA LEU A 238 -25.61 -0.98 -5.76
C LEU A 238 -26.97 -1.15 -5.06
N LYS A 239 -27.00 -1.95 -3.98
CA LYS A 239 -28.23 -2.14 -3.19
C LYS A 239 -28.57 -0.95 -2.29
N LEU A 240 -27.53 -0.19 -1.91
CA LEU A 240 -27.71 1.02 -1.11
C LEU A 240 -28.05 2.25 -1.92
N HIS A 241 -27.97 2.15 -3.24
CA HIS A 241 -28.28 3.22 -4.16
C HIS A 241 -29.78 3.43 -4.27
N GLU A 242 -30.28 4.55 -3.76
CA GLU A 242 -31.70 4.92 -3.69
C GLU A 242 -32.13 5.88 -4.81
N ASN A 243 -31.27 6.14 -5.80
CA ASN A 243 -31.57 7.12 -6.83
C ASN A 243 -32.59 6.54 -7.83
N PRO A 244 -33.77 7.18 -8.03
CA PRO A 244 -34.81 6.68 -8.94
C PRO A 244 -34.35 6.55 -10.39
N ASP A 245 -33.37 7.38 -10.79
CA ASP A 245 -32.89 7.41 -12.17
C ASP A 245 -31.86 6.32 -12.48
N GLY A 246 -31.39 5.57 -11.47
CA GLY A 246 -30.43 4.48 -11.63
C GLY A 246 -29.08 4.89 -12.25
N THR A 247 -28.80 6.20 -12.34
CA THR A 247 -27.58 6.70 -13.00
C THR A 247 -26.35 6.56 -12.11
N ILE A 248 -25.32 5.93 -12.65
CA ILE A 248 -24.00 5.82 -12.02
C ILE A 248 -23.05 6.74 -12.77
N ALA A 249 -22.29 7.58 -12.06
CA ALA A 249 -21.25 8.39 -12.65
C ALA A 249 -19.94 7.59 -12.75
N TRP A 250 -19.17 7.82 -13.80
CA TRP A 250 -17.87 7.20 -13.96
C TRP A 250 -16.74 8.20 -13.71
N LYS A 251 -15.87 7.90 -12.75
CA LYS A 251 -14.68 8.68 -12.46
C LYS A 251 -13.45 7.92 -12.97
N LYS A 252 -12.90 8.43 -14.07
CA LYS A 252 -11.71 7.84 -14.69
C LYS A 252 -10.54 7.81 -13.70
N ALA A 253 -9.81 6.70 -13.67
CA ALA A 253 -8.56 6.61 -12.92
C ALA A 253 -7.49 7.48 -13.59
N VAL A 254 -6.92 8.42 -12.86
CA VAL A 254 -5.92 9.36 -13.35
C VAL A 254 -4.54 8.93 -12.85
N LYS A 255 -3.55 8.93 -13.76
CA LYS A 255 -2.18 8.51 -13.46
C LYS A 255 -1.57 9.33 -12.33
N GLY A 256 -0.96 8.64 -11.37
CA GLY A 256 -0.30 9.27 -10.23
C GLY A 256 -1.25 9.86 -9.18
N ILE A 257 -2.57 9.62 -9.29
CA ILE A 257 -3.55 10.10 -8.33
C ILE A 257 -4.18 8.94 -7.59
N ARG A 258 -4.16 9.02 -6.27
CA ARG A 258 -4.86 8.11 -5.38
C ARG A 258 -6.14 8.79 -4.87
N GLU A 259 -7.28 8.29 -5.31
CA GLU A 259 -8.58 8.74 -4.80
C GLU A 259 -8.78 8.22 -3.38
N ILE A 260 -9.07 9.11 -2.46
CA ILE A 260 -9.29 8.80 -1.05
C ILE A 260 -10.64 9.29 -0.55
N CYS A 261 -11.21 8.59 0.42
CA CYS A 261 -12.40 8.99 1.12
C CYS A 261 -12.16 10.24 1.98
N ASP A 262 -12.96 11.29 1.80
CA ASP A 262 -12.82 12.55 2.54
C ASP A 262 -13.18 12.43 4.04
N VAL A 263 -13.67 11.28 4.49
CA VAL A 263 -14.07 11.03 5.88
C VAL A 263 -13.04 10.19 6.63
N CYS A 264 -12.53 9.13 6.02
CA CYS A 264 -11.67 8.16 6.70
C CYS A 264 -10.31 7.94 6.05
N ASP A 265 -9.97 8.71 5.02
CA ASP A 265 -8.69 8.66 4.27
C ASP A 265 -8.35 7.27 3.67
N THR A 266 -9.35 6.35 3.60
CA THR A 266 -9.21 5.07 2.91
C THR A 266 -9.24 5.27 1.40
N THR A 267 -8.43 4.54 0.66
CA THR A 267 -8.43 4.53 -0.81
C THR A 267 -9.79 4.13 -1.37
N LEU A 268 -10.33 4.91 -2.27
CA LEU A 268 -11.55 4.60 -3.01
C LEU A 268 -11.21 3.57 -4.10
N PHE A 269 -11.79 2.39 -4.00
CA PHE A 269 -11.48 1.30 -4.91
C PHE A 269 -12.36 1.34 -6.16
N ASN A 270 -13.68 1.36 -5.98
CA ASN A 270 -14.64 1.35 -7.07
C ASN A 270 -15.89 2.16 -6.72
N TYR A 271 -16.94 1.54 -6.15
CA TYR A 271 -18.15 2.27 -5.81
C TYR A 271 -17.95 3.16 -4.59
N HIS A 272 -18.36 4.42 -4.76
CA HIS A 272 -18.35 5.44 -3.72
C HIS A 272 -19.39 6.52 -4.03
N TRP A 273 -19.67 7.41 -3.11
CA TRP A 273 -20.61 8.50 -3.32
C TRP A 273 -19.90 9.82 -3.46
N THR A 274 -20.26 10.60 -4.47
CA THR A 274 -19.61 11.89 -4.74
C THR A 274 -20.64 13.02 -4.78
N CYS A 275 -20.33 14.15 -4.15
CA CYS A 275 -21.13 15.36 -4.21
C CYS A 275 -20.98 16.04 -5.58
N ARG A 276 -22.10 16.29 -6.27
CA ARG A 276 -22.13 16.96 -7.59
C ARG A 276 -21.64 18.41 -7.55
N LYS A 277 -21.76 19.08 -6.38
CA LYS A 277 -21.46 20.50 -6.20
C LYS A 277 -20.00 20.78 -5.83
N CYS A 278 -19.38 19.94 -4.99
CA CYS A 278 -18.03 20.19 -4.46
C CYS A 278 -17.03 19.04 -4.63
N GLY A 279 -17.46 17.87 -5.15
CA GLY A 279 -16.60 16.73 -5.36
C GLY A 279 -16.19 16.00 -4.06
N PHE A 280 -16.89 16.22 -2.94
CA PHE A 280 -16.71 15.48 -1.70
C PHE A 280 -17.00 13.99 -1.95
N GLY A 281 -16.04 13.12 -1.64
CA GLY A 281 -16.08 11.69 -1.93
C GLY A 281 -16.14 10.84 -0.66
N VAL A 282 -17.07 9.87 -0.62
CA VAL A 282 -17.32 9.02 0.56
C VAL A 282 -17.29 7.56 0.18
N CYS A 283 -16.47 6.75 0.86
CA CYS A 283 -16.41 5.31 0.64
C CYS A 283 -17.68 4.60 1.12
N LEU A 284 -17.85 3.35 0.67
CA LEU A 284 -18.98 2.51 1.03
C LEU A 284 -19.17 2.37 2.55
N ASP A 285 -18.08 2.18 3.28
CA ASP A 285 -18.14 1.97 4.73
C ASP A 285 -18.59 3.23 5.47
N CYS A 286 -18.09 4.43 5.10
CA CYS A 286 -18.53 5.69 5.71
C CYS A 286 -19.97 6.05 5.34
N PHE A 287 -20.43 5.69 4.14
CA PHE A 287 -21.81 5.86 3.74
C PHE A 287 -22.75 4.97 4.55
N LYS A 288 -22.37 3.69 4.76
CA LYS A 288 -23.10 2.74 5.63
C LYS A 288 -23.15 3.21 7.07
N ASP A 289 -21.99 3.59 7.65
CA ASP A 289 -21.92 4.06 9.02
C ASP A 289 -22.89 5.21 9.27
N ARG A 290 -22.96 6.19 8.35
CA ARG A 290 -23.93 7.28 8.46
C ARG A 290 -25.37 6.83 8.33
N LYS A 291 -25.68 5.92 7.38
CA LYS A 291 -27.03 5.36 7.18
C LYS A 291 -27.52 4.61 8.42
N GLU A 292 -26.61 3.93 9.12
CA GLU A 292 -26.86 3.18 10.35
C GLU A 292 -26.79 4.06 11.62
N GLY A 293 -26.54 5.36 11.49
CA GLY A 293 -26.36 6.28 12.61
C GLY A 293 -25.08 6.04 13.42
N GLN A 294 -24.12 5.30 12.87
CA GLN A 294 -22.82 5.04 13.49
C GLN A 294 -21.87 6.19 13.24
N ARG A 295 -21.25 6.71 14.28
CA ARG A 295 -20.24 7.76 14.20
C ARG A 295 -18.85 7.13 14.15
N LEU A 296 -18.06 7.54 13.19
CA LEU A 296 -16.71 7.02 13.03
C LEU A 296 -15.79 7.49 14.16
N ARG A 297 -15.99 8.74 14.66
CA ARG A 297 -15.16 9.41 15.67
C ARG A 297 -16.02 10.33 16.55
N ARG A 298 -15.51 10.76 17.73
CA ARG A 298 -16.25 11.68 18.60
C ARG A 298 -16.28 13.12 18.12
N VAL A 299 -17.38 13.79 18.42
CA VAL A 299 -17.79 15.10 17.87
C VAL A 299 -17.06 16.31 18.47
N GLU A 300 -16.42 16.20 19.64
CA GLU A 300 -15.91 17.37 20.37
C GLU A 300 -14.87 18.22 19.62
N THR A 301 -14.19 17.63 18.64
CA THR A 301 -13.23 18.35 17.78
C THR A 301 -13.76 18.66 16.37
N ALA A 302 -14.88 18.06 15.96
CA ALA A 302 -15.39 18.15 14.59
C ALA A 302 -16.08 19.48 14.30
N LEU A 303 -16.88 19.97 15.22
CA LEU A 303 -17.59 21.26 15.07
C LEU A 303 -16.65 22.46 14.92
N GLN A 304 -15.42 22.36 15.43
CA GLN A 304 -14.39 23.39 15.27
C GLN A 304 -13.75 23.41 13.88
N LYS A 305 -14.01 22.42 13.03
CA LYS A 305 -13.31 22.23 11.74
C LYS A 305 -14.20 22.27 10.50
N GLY A 306 -15.45 22.71 10.60
CA GLY A 306 -16.36 22.75 9.45
C GLY A 306 -16.81 21.36 8.98
N CYS A 307 -17.02 20.41 9.91
CA CYS A 307 -17.60 19.10 9.68
C CYS A 307 -18.92 18.94 10.45
N ASP A 308 -19.79 18.06 10.00
CA ASP A 308 -20.99 17.66 10.72
C ASP A 308 -20.69 16.62 11.83
N GLU A 309 -21.72 16.15 12.51
CA GLU A 309 -21.64 15.18 13.61
C GLU A 309 -21.10 13.79 13.21
N TYR A 310 -21.06 13.49 11.90
CA TYR A 310 -20.48 12.26 11.33
C TYR A 310 -19.08 12.48 10.76
N HIS A 311 -18.46 13.62 11.04
CA HIS A 311 -17.18 14.07 10.44
C HIS A 311 -17.20 14.26 8.92
N TRP A 312 -18.38 14.41 8.34
CA TRP A 312 -18.48 14.77 6.94
C TRP A 312 -18.22 16.28 6.79
N GLY A 313 -17.24 16.62 5.97
CA GLY A 313 -16.95 18.01 5.66
C GLY A 313 -18.16 18.70 5.03
N LEU A 314 -18.42 19.96 5.36
CA LEU A 314 -19.54 20.72 4.83
C LEU A 314 -19.36 20.96 3.31
N CYS A 315 -20.48 20.96 2.59
CA CYS A 315 -20.52 21.35 1.19
C CYS A 315 -20.24 22.84 1.08
N THR A 316 -19.37 23.21 0.17
CA THR A 316 -19.05 24.59 -0.13
C THR A 316 -19.96 25.11 -1.25
N ASP A 317 -21.25 25.23 -0.98
CA ASP A 317 -22.23 25.83 -1.88
C ASP A 317 -22.03 27.38 -1.94
N PRO A 318 -22.31 28.06 -3.07
CA PRO A 318 -22.33 29.52 -3.14
C PRO A 318 -23.23 30.16 -2.08
N ASN A 319 -24.28 29.49 -1.66
CA ASN A 319 -25.23 29.93 -0.63
C ASN A 319 -24.76 29.72 0.82
N GLY A 320 -23.50 29.29 1.01
CA GLY A 320 -22.90 29.04 2.31
C GLY A 320 -22.65 27.55 2.62
N PRO A 321 -21.91 27.26 3.71
CA PRO A 321 -21.59 25.90 4.08
C PRO A 321 -22.84 25.13 4.52
N GLN A 322 -23.16 24.04 3.84
CA GLN A 322 -24.30 23.18 4.08
C GLN A 322 -23.85 21.74 4.36
N GLN A 323 -24.64 20.98 5.12
CA GLN A 323 -24.42 19.55 5.30
C GLN A 323 -24.73 18.81 3.99
N HIS A 324 -23.94 17.76 3.70
CA HIS A 324 -24.25 16.87 2.59
C HIS A 324 -25.43 15.97 2.91
N ALA A 325 -26.53 16.13 2.21
CA ALA A 325 -27.63 15.17 2.25
C ALA A 325 -27.25 13.92 1.50
N MET A 326 -27.48 12.73 2.10
CA MET A 326 -27.13 11.45 1.48
C MET A 326 -27.82 11.23 0.14
N THR A 327 -29.05 11.73 -0.02
CA THR A 327 -29.84 11.68 -1.24
C THR A 327 -29.33 12.57 -2.38
N GLU A 328 -28.48 13.56 -2.07
CA GLU A 328 -27.88 14.46 -3.07
C GLU A 328 -26.53 13.93 -3.59
N LEU A 329 -25.98 12.90 -2.96
CA LEU A 329 -24.75 12.27 -3.42
C LEU A 329 -25.05 11.31 -4.56
N MET A 330 -24.26 11.37 -5.61
CA MET A 330 -24.36 10.44 -6.73
C MET A 330 -23.45 9.22 -6.51
N LEU A 331 -23.97 8.04 -6.82
CA LEU A 331 -23.14 6.85 -6.87
C LEU A 331 -22.14 6.99 -8.01
N THR A 332 -20.88 6.80 -7.69
CA THR A 332 -19.75 6.94 -8.59
C THR A 332 -18.98 5.64 -8.65
N GLN A 333 -18.52 5.29 -9.85
CA GLN A 333 -17.73 4.09 -10.13
C GLN A 333 -16.38 4.48 -10.74
N ILE A 334 -15.29 3.80 -10.35
CA ILE A 334 -13.94 4.02 -10.91
C ILE A 334 -13.62 2.96 -11.97
N ILE A 335 -13.89 1.70 -11.69
CA ILE A 335 -13.61 0.58 -12.61
C ILE A 335 -14.51 0.70 -13.84
N ALA A 336 -13.93 0.65 -15.04
CA ALA A 336 -14.67 0.79 -16.28
C ALA A 336 -15.71 -0.33 -16.48
N GLY A 337 -16.93 0.05 -16.78
CA GLY A 337 -18.02 -0.86 -17.16
C GLY A 337 -18.31 -1.96 -16.15
N ASP A 338 -18.38 -3.19 -16.63
CA ASP A 338 -18.62 -4.40 -15.84
C ASP A 338 -17.34 -5.20 -15.53
N ALA A 339 -16.15 -4.58 -15.68
CA ALA A 339 -14.87 -5.28 -15.57
C ALA A 339 -14.69 -6.02 -14.23
N LEU A 340 -15.17 -5.45 -13.12
CA LEU A 340 -15.14 -6.10 -11.80
C LEU A 340 -15.98 -7.39 -11.78
N ASN A 341 -17.13 -7.38 -12.39
CA ASN A 341 -18.03 -8.55 -12.45
C ASN A 341 -17.52 -9.61 -13.42
N VAL A 342 -16.92 -9.18 -14.53
CA VAL A 342 -16.25 -10.08 -15.48
C VAL A 342 -15.10 -10.82 -14.78
N LEU A 343 -14.24 -10.10 -14.07
CA LEU A 343 -13.15 -10.70 -13.33
C LEU A 343 -13.65 -11.64 -12.22
N GLY A 344 -14.72 -11.27 -11.52
CA GLY A 344 -15.32 -12.12 -10.48
C GLY A 344 -15.81 -13.46 -11.00
N ARG A 345 -16.41 -13.49 -12.18
CA ARG A 345 -16.83 -14.74 -12.86
C ARG A 345 -15.64 -15.53 -13.35
N LEU A 346 -14.73 -14.86 -14.05
CA LEU A 346 -13.52 -15.50 -14.58
C LEU A 346 -12.66 -16.14 -13.47
N LEU A 347 -12.53 -15.48 -12.32
CA LEU A 347 -11.82 -16.06 -11.18
C LEU A 347 -12.37 -17.44 -10.78
N HIS A 348 -13.69 -17.56 -10.67
CA HIS A 348 -14.30 -18.84 -10.30
C HIS A 348 -14.09 -19.91 -11.37
N GLU A 349 -14.19 -19.52 -12.63
CA GLU A 349 -13.93 -20.41 -13.76
C GLU A 349 -12.49 -20.89 -13.76
N VAL A 350 -11.52 -19.98 -13.71
CA VAL A 350 -10.08 -20.28 -13.70
C VAL A 350 -9.74 -21.16 -12.49
N ARG A 351 -10.24 -20.85 -11.29
CA ARG A 351 -10.00 -21.69 -10.10
C ARG A 351 -10.60 -23.09 -10.27
N THR A 352 -11.76 -23.21 -10.90
CA THR A 352 -12.37 -24.51 -11.18
C THR A 352 -11.53 -25.31 -12.18
N LEU A 353 -11.13 -24.70 -13.30
CA LEU A 353 -10.33 -25.32 -14.35
C LEU A 353 -8.96 -25.76 -13.81
N TRP A 354 -8.26 -24.89 -13.09
CA TRP A 354 -6.92 -25.13 -12.58
C TRP A 354 -6.89 -25.82 -11.21
N GLN A 355 -8.05 -26.31 -10.75
CA GLN A 355 -8.21 -27.07 -9.51
C GLN A 355 -7.66 -26.36 -8.27
N VAL A 356 -7.90 -25.06 -8.20
CA VAL A 356 -7.60 -24.25 -7.02
C VAL A 356 -8.80 -24.31 -6.08
N PRO A 357 -8.62 -24.77 -4.82
CA PRO A 357 -9.70 -24.83 -3.84
C PRO A 357 -10.42 -23.49 -3.65
N GLN A 358 -11.74 -23.53 -3.51
CA GLN A 358 -12.59 -22.36 -3.31
C GLN A 358 -13.42 -22.56 -2.06
N VAL A 359 -13.26 -21.66 -1.06
CA VAL A 359 -14.03 -21.71 0.19
C VAL A 359 -14.95 -20.48 0.36
N CYS A 360 -14.97 -19.58 -0.64
CA CYS A 360 -15.93 -18.48 -0.69
C CYS A 360 -17.36 -18.95 -0.72
N GLY A 361 -18.29 -18.19 -0.16
CA GLY A 361 -19.73 -18.50 -0.17
C GLY A 361 -20.44 -18.19 -1.49
N CYS A 362 -19.72 -18.03 -2.61
CA CYS A 362 -20.31 -17.75 -3.92
C CYS A 362 -20.96 -18.99 -4.52
N LEU A 363 -22.08 -18.85 -5.22
CA LEU A 363 -22.72 -19.98 -5.91
C LEU A 363 -21.81 -20.58 -6.98
N LEU A 364 -21.00 -19.75 -7.64
CA LEU A 364 -20.05 -20.16 -8.67
C LEU A 364 -18.93 -21.06 -8.13
N SER A 365 -18.60 -21.01 -6.84
CA SER A 365 -17.57 -21.86 -6.23
C SER A 365 -17.94 -23.35 -6.17
N LYS A 366 -19.20 -23.70 -6.41
CA LYS A 366 -19.69 -25.08 -6.39
C LYS A 366 -19.66 -25.76 -7.77
N GLN A 367 -19.18 -25.05 -8.79
CA GLN A 367 -19.07 -25.59 -10.13
C GLN A 367 -17.88 -26.55 -10.23
N GLU A 368 -18.05 -27.62 -10.99
CA GLU A 368 -17.04 -28.63 -11.24
C GLU A 368 -16.79 -28.77 -12.74
N VAL A 369 -15.57 -29.14 -13.13
CA VAL A 369 -15.26 -29.48 -14.52
C VAL A 369 -15.94 -30.81 -14.84
N LYS A 370 -16.99 -30.76 -15.64
CA LYS A 370 -17.75 -31.94 -16.02
C LYS A 370 -17.05 -32.78 -17.09
N ASP A 371 -16.13 -32.20 -17.83
CA ASP A 371 -15.39 -32.88 -18.88
C ASP A 371 -14.13 -33.57 -18.34
N PRO A 372 -14.10 -34.93 -18.32
CA PRO A 372 -12.95 -35.67 -17.84
C PRO A 372 -11.67 -35.49 -18.69
N GLN A 373 -11.83 -35.21 -20.00
CA GLN A 373 -10.69 -35.03 -20.90
C GLN A 373 -10.01 -33.69 -20.68
N LEU A 374 -10.79 -32.60 -20.60
CA LEU A 374 -10.26 -31.26 -20.26
C LEU A 374 -9.61 -31.29 -18.88
N ASN A 375 -10.25 -31.98 -17.93
CA ASN A 375 -9.69 -32.11 -16.58
C ASN A 375 -8.33 -32.84 -16.59
N ALA A 376 -8.21 -33.96 -17.31
CA ALA A 376 -6.95 -34.68 -17.45
C ALA A 376 -5.86 -33.84 -18.14
N PHE A 377 -6.22 -33.11 -19.20
CA PHE A 377 -5.30 -32.21 -19.92
C PHE A 377 -4.72 -31.13 -19.00
N ILE A 378 -5.57 -30.46 -18.23
CA ILE A 378 -5.13 -29.44 -17.28
C ILE A 378 -4.30 -30.07 -16.15
N GLN A 379 -4.64 -31.27 -15.68
CA GLN A 379 -3.83 -32.01 -14.71
C GLN A 379 -2.41 -32.27 -15.23
N ASP A 380 -2.27 -32.62 -16.50
CA ASP A 380 -0.96 -32.85 -17.11
C ASP A 380 -0.16 -31.54 -17.19
N MET A 381 -0.80 -30.40 -17.57
CA MET A 381 -0.15 -29.08 -17.52
C MET A 381 0.30 -28.69 -16.12
N ILE A 382 -0.48 -28.98 -15.08
CA ILE A 382 -0.13 -28.73 -13.69
C ILE A 382 1.10 -29.56 -13.29
N LYS A 383 1.14 -30.85 -13.62
CA LYS A 383 2.26 -31.75 -13.35
C LYS A 383 3.52 -31.31 -14.10
N GLU A 384 3.41 -30.97 -15.39
CA GLU A 384 4.54 -30.46 -16.16
C GLU A 384 5.12 -29.18 -15.57
N SER A 385 4.26 -28.26 -15.12
CA SER A 385 4.69 -27.02 -14.45
C SER A 385 5.39 -27.30 -13.11
N GLN A 386 4.91 -28.29 -12.33
CA GLN A 386 5.56 -28.74 -11.10
C GLN A 386 6.93 -29.37 -11.37
N LEU A 387 7.05 -30.19 -12.42
CA LEU A 387 8.31 -30.84 -12.81
C LEU A 387 9.34 -29.83 -13.31
N LYS A 388 8.93 -28.77 -14.05
CA LYS A 388 9.83 -27.69 -14.49
C LYS A 388 10.43 -26.91 -13.33
N GLN A 389 9.78 -26.87 -12.18
CA GLN A 389 10.36 -26.31 -10.95
C GLN A 389 11.39 -27.25 -10.31
N HIS A 390 11.36 -28.54 -10.63
CA HIS A 390 12.22 -29.54 -9.97
C HIS A 390 13.34 -30.12 -10.85
N THR A 391 13.26 -30.05 -12.19
CA THR A 391 14.36 -30.57 -13.05
C THR A 391 14.32 -30.00 -14.48
N SER A 392 15.48 -29.71 -15.02
CA SER A 392 15.81 -29.84 -16.43
C SER A 392 16.09 -31.35 -16.70
N PHE A 393 15.38 -31.97 -17.64
CA PHE A 393 15.82 -33.06 -18.55
C PHE A 393 14.79 -34.14 -18.91
N SER A 394 14.71 -34.34 -20.20
CA SER A 394 14.63 -35.51 -21.16
C SER A 394 13.32 -36.25 -21.40
N SER A 395 12.98 -36.16 -22.64
CA SER A 395 12.34 -36.98 -23.69
C SER A 395 11.66 -38.32 -23.38
N LEU A 396 10.47 -38.52 -23.95
CA LEU A 396 10.05 -39.77 -24.59
C LEU A 396 8.89 -39.56 -25.60
N ALA A 397 8.96 -40.29 -26.71
CA ALA A 397 8.28 -39.97 -27.97
C ALA A 397 7.25 -41.04 -28.42
N SER A 398 6.34 -40.62 -29.25
CA SER A 398 5.94 -41.09 -30.59
C SER A 398 4.78 -42.05 -30.83
N GLU A 399 4.13 -42.73 -29.91
CA GLU A 399 2.99 -43.60 -30.28
C GLU A 399 1.58 -43.13 -29.93
N GLN A 400 1.48 -41.95 -29.35
CA GLN A 400 0.19 -41.38 -28.88
C GLN A 400 -0.45 -40.33 -29.82
N LYS A 401 0.16 -40.04 -30.98
CA LYS A 401 -0.21 -38.89 -31.81
C LYS A 401 -1.61 -38.91 -32.41
N LEU A 402 -2.10 -40.03 -32.88
CA LEU A 402 -3.38 -40.08 -33.60
C LEU A 402 -4.62 -39.97 -32.66
N HIS A 403 -4.52 -40.57 -31.47
CA HIS A 403 -5.58 -40.46 -30.46
C HIS A 403 -5.61 -39.07 -29.79
N GLN A 404 -4.47 -38.41 -29.76
CA GLN A 404 -4.30 -37.09 -29.18
C GLN A 404 -4.96 -35.99 -30.04
N GLN A 405 -5.02 -36.17 -31.37
CA GLN A 405 -5.60 -35.23 -32.32
C GLN A 405 -7.10 -35.06 -32.12
N GLN A 406 -7.84 -36.12 -32.24
CA GLN A 406 -9.30 -36.10 -32.04
C GLN A 406 -9.68 -35.62 -30.62
N ARG A 407 -8.83 -35.90 -29.63
CA ARG A 407 -9.02 -35.49 -28.24
C ARG A 407 -8.87 -33.98 -28.06
N LEU A 408 -7.94 -33.35 -28.76
CA LEU A 408 -7.66 -31.90 -28.63
C LEU A 408 -8.69 -31.03 -29.36
N GLU A 409 -9.14 -31.48 -30.56
CA GLU A 409 -10.26 -30.81 -31.25
C GLU A 409 -11.54 -30.83 -30.40
N GLN A 410 -11.80 -31.97 -29.75
CA GLN A 410 -12.91 -32.08 -28.79
C GLN A 410 -12.73 -31.22 -27.55
N LEU A 411 -11.50 -31.09 -27.02
CA LEU A 411 -11.19 -30.26 -25.85
C LEU A 411 -11.35 -28.77 -26.15
N HIS A 412 -10.92 -28.34 -27.34
CA HIS A 412 -11.07 -26.94 -27.75
C HIS A 412 -12.55 -26.58 -27.95
N SER A 413 -13.31 -27.44 -28.61
CA SER A 413 -14.76 -27.28 -28.79
C SER A 413 -15.49 -27.25 -27.45
N LYS A 414 -15.12 -28.13 -26.53
CA LYS A 414 -15.71 -28.21 -25.19
C LYS A 414 -15.32 -27.07 -24.27
N LYS A 415 -14.13 -26.47 -24.46
CA LYS A 415 -13.75 -25.26 -23.73
C LYS A 415 -14.67 -24.08 -24.12
N LEU A 416 -14.95 -23.93 -25.41
CA LEU A 416 -15.90 -22.93 -25.91
C LEU A 416 -17.33 -23.19 -25.43
N GLU A 417 -17.74 -24.45 -25.37
CA GLU A 417 -19.04 -24.88 -24.87
C GLU A 417 -19.17 -24.63 -23.36
N PHE A 418 -18.12 -24.95 -22.57
CA PHE A 418 -18.02 -24.69 -21.15
C PHE A 418 -18.06 -23.19 -20.81
N ALA A 419 -17.42 -22.34 -21.62
CA ALA A 419 -17.51 -20.89 -21.47
C ALA A 419 -18.91 -20.37 -21.85
N ARG A 420 -19.52 -20.94 -22.89
CA ARG A 420 -20.87 -20.56 -23.38
C ARG A 420 -21.98 -20.98 -22.42
N GLU A 421 -21.90 -22.20 -21.84
CA GLU A 421 -22.89 -22.67 -20.83
C GLU A 421 -22.91 -21.81 -19.56
N ARG A 422 -21.84 -21.04 -19.29
CA ARG A 422 -21.73 -20.15 -18.13
C ARG A 422 -22.04 -18.69 -18.45
N GLY A 423 -22.53 -18.40 -19.66
CA GLY A 423 -22.82 -17.03 -20.09
C GLY A 423 -21.59 -16.15 -20.21
N ILE A 424 -20.41 -16.75 -20.38
CA ILE A 424 -19.15 -16.06 -20.63
C ILE A 424 -18.84 -16.26 -22.11
N ASP A 425 -19.05 -15.22 -22.92
CA ASP A 425 -18.56 -15.20 -24.29
C ASP A 425 -17.04 -15.05 -24.28
N TYR A 426 -16.36 -16.16 -24.01
CA TYR A 426 -14.92 -16.22 -24.04
C TYR A 426 -14.44 -16.40 -25.48
N VAL A 427 -13.83 -15.35 -26.02
CA VAL A 427 -13.05 -15.40 -27.25
C VAL A 427 -11.65 -14.90 -26.92
N PRO A 428 -10.61 -15.70 -27.15
CA PRO A 428 -9.23 -15.24 -26.93
C PRO A 428 -8.95 -13.91 -27.64
N GLY A 429 -8.44 -12.93 -26.89
CA GLY A 429 -8.10 -11.61 -27.44
C GLY A 429 -9.28 -10.68 -27.76
N ARG A 430 -10.48 -10.97 -27.30
CA ARG A 430 -11.63 -10.09 -27.50
C ARG A 430 -11.80 -9.11 -26.36
N VAL A 431 -11.81 -7.84 -26.69
CA VAL A 431 -12.22 -6.76 -25.77
C VAL A 431 -13.71 -6.94 -25.43
N TRP A 432 -14.04 -6.98 -24.16
CA TRP A 432 -15.42 -7.07 -23.67
C TRP A 432 -16.16 -5.78 -23.98
N THR A 433 -17.17 -5.85 -24.85
CA THR A 433 -18.05 -4.72 -25.13
C THR A 433 -19.36 -4.87 -24.38
N LYS A 434 -20.12 -3.76 -24.26
CA LYS A 434 -21.46 -3.72 -23.64
C LYS A 434 -22.41 -4.78 -24.20
N GLU A 435 -22.23 -5.19 -25.45
CA GLU A 435 -23.08 -6.17 -26.15
C GLU A 435 -22.76 -7.62 -25.76
N THR A 436 -21.52 -7.87 -25.29
CA THR A 436 -21.08 -9.20 -24.82
C THR A 436 -21.31 -9.42 -23.33
N LEU A 437 -21.63 -8.36 -22.58
CA LEU A 437 -21.97 -8.41 -21.18
C LEU A 437 -23.48 -8.70 -21.07
N GLY A 438 -23.83 -9.97 -21.07
CA GLY A 438 -25.22 -10.40 -20.93
C GLY A 438 -25.89 -9.78 -19.69
N LYS A 439 -27.20 -9.60 -19.78
CA LYS A 439 -28.11 -8.97 -18.80
C LYS A 439 -28.21 -9.72 -17.46
N ASP A 440 -27.26 -10.51 -17.06
CA ASP A 440 -27.40 -11.26 -15.83
C ASP A 440 -26.79 -10.45 -14.67
N PRO A 441 -27.63 -9.72 -13.91
CA PRO A 441 -27.13 -8.96 -12.79
C PRO A 441 -26.73 -9.98 -11.71
N ILE A 442 -25.52 -9.82 -11.23
CA ILE A 442 -25.01 -10.45 -10.02
C ILE A 442 -25.98 -10.36 -8.84
N THR A 443 -26.92 -9.41 -8.88
CA THR A 443 -28.03 -9.29 -7.95
C THR A 443 -28.78 -10.60 -7.76
N SER A 444 -29.01 -11.41 -8.79
CA SER A 444 -29.72 -12.70 -8.64
C SER A 444 -28.88 -13.75 -7.90
N ALA A 445 -27.55 -13.72 -8.05
CA ALA A 445 -26.65 -14.61 -7.33
C ALA A 445 -26.51 -14.21 -5.85
N PHE A 446 -26.69 -12.90 -5.53
CA PHE A 446 -26.61 -12.36 -4.18
C PHE A 446 -27.94 -12.33 -3.43
N ASP A 447 -29.10 -12.30 -4.11
CA ASP A 447 -30.43 -12.26 -3.50
C ASP A 447 -30.78 -13.53 -2.69
N ASN A 448 -30.09 -14.64 -2.95
CA ASN A 448 -30.21 -15.87 -2.15
C ASN A 448 -29.45 -15.84 -0.81
N PHE A 449 -28.66 -14.78 -0.55
CA PHE A 449 -27.94 -14.59 0.71
C PHE A 449 -28.74 -13.74 1.71
N LYS A 450 -29.92 -14.20 2.11
CA LYS A 450 -30.84 -13.50 3.04
C LYS A 450 -30.37 -13.42 4.50
N HIS A 451 -29.18 -13.87 4.87
CA HIS A 451 -28.69 -13.83 6.25
C HIS A 451 -27.37 -13.10 6.40
N ILE A 452 -27.47 -11.79 6.45
CA ILE A 452 -26.36 -10.86 6.66
C ILE A 452 -26.14 -10.57 8.16
N ASN A 453 -26.03 -11.62 8.94
CA ASN A 453 -25.11 -11.62 10.09
C ASN A 453 -23.68 -11.96 9.62
N PHE A 454 -23.44 -11.84 8.31
CA PHE A 454 -22.25 -12.31 7.64
C PHE A 454 -21.11 -11.30 7.71
N LEU A 455 -21.37 -10.01 7.84
CA LEU A 455 -20.29 -9.01 7.97
C LEU A 455 -19.51 -9.18 9.28
N ARG A 456 -20.17 -9.49 10.38
CA ARG A 456 -19.47 -9.86 11.62
C ARG A 456 -18.97 -11.32 11.63
N LYS A 457 -19.66 -12.25 10.97
CA LYS A 457 -19.28 -13.67 10.88
C LYS A 457 -18.47 -14.01 9.62
N GLY A 458 -18.53 -13.23 8.57
CA GLY A 458 -17.89 -13.50 7.30
C GLY A 458 -16.38 -13.24 7.34
N LEU A 459 -15.94 -12.15 7.99
CA LEU A 459 -14.53 -11.97 8.33
C LEU A 459 -14.04 -13.07 9.29
N ALA A 460 -14.88 -13.49 10.25
CA ALA A 460 -14.56 -14.62 11.12
C ALA A 460 -14.58 -15.96 10.37
N GLY A 461 -15.30 -16.08 9.25
CA GLY A 461 -15.35 -17.29 8.41
C GLY A 461 -14.21 -17.38 7.41
N LEU A 462 -13.76 -16.26 6.84
CA LEU A 462 -12.52 -16.17 6.08
C LEU A 462 -11.27 -16.28 6.98
N ARG A 463 -11.40 -15.95 8.25
CA ARG A 463 -10.38 -16.19 9.29
C ARG A 463 -10.29 -17.68 9.65
N ARG A 464 -10.16 -18.56 8.71
CA ARG A 464 -9.58 -19.87 9.01
C ARG A 464 -8.08 -19.70 9.17
N PHE A 465 -7.69 -19.12 10.29
CA PHE A 465 -6.32 -19.18 10.73
C PHE A 465 -5.98 -20.66 10.87
N LEU A 466 -5.08 -21.10 10.02
CA LEU A 466 -4.49 -22.41 10.25
C LEU A 466 -3.90 -22.38 11.67
N PRO A 467 -4.05 -23.46 12.46
CA PRO A 467 -3.41 -23.48 13.77
C PRO A 467 -1.90 -23.35 13.60
N PRO A 468 -1.20 -22.75 14.57
CA PRO A 468 0.25 -22.70 14.54
C PRO A 468 0.79 -24.10 14.34
N ARG A 469 1.71 -24.22 13.39
CA ARG A 469 2.28 -25.49 13.04
C ARG A 469 3.54 -25.70 13.89
N ALA A 470 3.44 -26.54 14.93
CA ALA A 470 4.62 -27.07 15.59
C ALA A 470 5.10 -28.30 14.80
N MET A 471 6.31 -28.24 14.28
CA MET A 471 6.94 -29.36 13.60
C MET A 471 8.13 -29.85 14.41
N THR A 472 8.38 -31.18 14.36
CA THR A 472 9.65 -31.72 14.79
C THR A 472 10.68 -31.63 13.65
N LEU A 473 11.95 -31.57 13.99
CA LEU A 473 13.04 -31.55 13.01
C LEU A 473 12.95 -32.77 12.04
N ALA A 474 12.61 -33.94 12.53
CA ALA A 474 12.41 -35.11 11.70
C ALA A 474 11.30 -34.96 10.65
N HIS A 475 10.18 -34.35 11.04
CA HIS A 475 9.06 -34.11 10.14
C HIS A 475 9.41 -33.07 9.07
N SER A 476 10.01 -31.95 9.47
CA SER A 476 10.41 -30.91 8.51
C SER A 476 11.52 -31.34 7.57
N THR A 477 12.48 -32.17 8.05
CA THR A 477 13.52 -32.77 7.22
C THR A 477 12.94 -33.77 6.19
N GLN A 478 11.87 -34.47 6.56
CA GLN A 478 11.17 -35.35 5.60
C GLN A 478 10.46 -34.53 4.52
N LEU A 479 9.91 -33.35 4.87
CA LEU A 479 9.24 -32.47 3.95
C LEU A 479 10.19 -31.74 2.98
N ALA A 480 11.35 -31.32 3.48
CA ALA A 480 12.37 -30.64 2.71
C ALA A 480 13.76 -31.23 3.02
N PRO A 481 14.09 -32.38 2.40
CA PRO A 481 15.38 -33.04 2.60
C PRO A 481 16.51 -32.11 2.11
N GLY A 482 17.52 -31.92 2.95
CA GLY A 482 18.70 -31.13 2.59
C GLY A 482 18.63 -29.65 2.91
N VAL A 483 17.47 -29.09 3.26
CA VAL A 483 17.36 -27.70 3.71
C VAL A 483 17.94 -27.56 5.12
N PRO A 484 18.99 -26.75 5.35
CA PRO A 484 19.57 -26.55 6.65
C PRO A 484 18.62 -25.70 7.52
N HIS A 485 18.12 -26.26 8.61
CA HIS A 485 17.18 -25.56 9.49
C HIS A 485 17.17 -26.13 10.90
N GLU A 486 16.62 -25.36 11.80
CA GLU A 486 16.32 -25.74 13.18
C GLU A 486 15.00 -25.15 13.66
N TRP A 487 14.48 -25.67 14.76
CA TRP A 487 13.26 -25.19 15.38
C TRP A 487 13.57 -24.55 16.74
N LEU A 488 13.17 -23.30 16.90
CA LEU A 488 13.25 -22.52 18.11
C LEU A 488 11.85 -22.37 18.74
N CYS A 489 11.77 -21.77 19.92
CA CYS A 489 10.52 -21.56 20.65
C CYS A 489 9.72 -22.85 20.84
N ASP A 490 10.39 -23.93 21.29
CA ASP A 490 9.80 -25.25 21.48
C ASP A 490 9.09 -25.79 20.23
N GLY A 491 9.71 -25.63 19.08
CA GLY A 491 9.23 -26.11 17.77
C GLY A 491 8.22 -25.21 17.07
N LYS A 492 8.02 -23.98 17.55
CA LYS A 492 7.04 -23.03 16.98
C LYS A 492 7.66 -21.98 16.05
N LEU A 493 8.97 -21.79 16.07
CA LEU A 493 9.70 -20.85 15.24
C LEU A 493 10.68 -21.56 14.32
N LEU A 494 10.48 -21.48 13.02
CA LEU A 494 11.43 -21.96 12.03
C LEU A 494 12.61 -21.00 11.92
N ARG A 495 13.83 -21.55 12.01
CA ARG A 495 15.06 -20.86 11.65
C ARG A 495 15.72 -21.59 10.47
N LEU A 496 15.77 -20.95 9.32
CA LEU A 496 16.57 -21.39 8.17
C LEU A 496 18.00 -20.90 8.38
N THR A 497 18.98 -21.79 8.33
CA THR A 497 20.37 -21.50 8.72
C THR A 497 21.28 -21.17 7.55
N ASP A 498 20.79 -21.29 6.32
CA ASP A 498 21.46 -20.87 5.09
C ASP A 498 20.51 -20.02 4.24
N ALA A 499 20.75 -18.72 4.17
CA ALA A 499 19.88 -17.78 3.43
C ALA A 499 19.81 -18.05 1.93
N MET A 500 20.84 -18.67 1.35
CA MET A 500 20.98 -18.88 -0.09
C MET A 500 20.47 -20.24 -0.56
N HIS A 501 20.01 -21.10 0.34
CA HIS A 501 19.54 -22.43 -0.06
C HIS A 501 18.28 -22.34 -0.94
N PRO A 502 18.28 -22.93 -2.14
CA PRO A 502 17.20 -22.74 -3.13
C PRO A 502 15.84 -23.28 -2.69
N ASP A 503 15.82 -24.30 -1.83
CA ASP A 503 14.59 -24.96 -1.36
C ASP A 503 14.05 -24.37 -0.04
N ASN A 504 14.61 -23.29 0.47
CA ASN A 504 14.12 -22.60 1.67
C ASN A 504 12.62 -22.32 1.61
N ARG A 505 12.13 -21.99 0.40
CA ARG A 505 10.72 -21.66 0.16
C ARG A 505 9.77 -22.77 0.61
N VAL A 506 10.16 -24.03 0.52
CA VAL A 506 9.31 -25.17 0.89
C VAL A 506 8.91 -25.12 2.36
N LEU A 507 9.88 -24.94 3.26
CA LEU A 507 9.61 -24.83 4.70
C LEU A 507 9.05 -23.46 5.07
N TYR A 508 9.54 -22.41 4.43
CA TYR A 508 9.05 -21.06 4.65
C TYR A 508 7.54 -20.99 4.43
N GLN A 509 7.03 -21.42 3.28
CA GLN A 509 5.61 -21.37 2.96
C GLN A 509 4.74 -22.21 3.90
N GLU A 510 5.26 -23.36 4.37
CA GLU A 510 4.53 -24.21 5.32
C GLU A 510 4.27 -23.50 6.66
N VAL A 511 5.17 -22.66 7.10
CA VAL A 511 5.07 -21.91 8.35
C VAL A 511 4.36 -20.57 8.12
N TRP A 512 4.73 -19.86 7.05
CA TRP A 512 4.24 -18.53 6.73
C TRP A 512 2.72 -18.48 6.51
N LYS A 513 2.17 -19.47 5.82
CA LYS A 513 0.72 -19.59 5.62
C LYS A 513 -0.09 -19.77 6.91
N CYS A 514 0.58 -20.10 8.01
CA CYS A 514 -0.02 -20.19 9.35
C CYS A 514 0.06 -18.86 10.12
N GLY A 515 0.60 -17.78 9.49
CA GLY A 515 0.80 -16.48 10.12
C GLY A 515 1.87 -16.51 11.21
N GLN A 516 2.87 -17.38 11.10
CA GLN A 516 3.96 -17.51 12.05
C GLN A 516 5.20 -16.77 11.55
N PRO A 517 5.96 -16.11 12.42
CA PRO A 517 7.24 -15.52 12.05
C PRO A 517 8.24 -16.60 11.63
N VAL A 518 9.19 -16.20 10.80
CA VAL A 518 10.31 -17.05 10.36
C VAL A 518 11.60 -16.27 10.55
N MET A 519 12.66 -16.96 10.94
CA MET A 519 14.01 -16.40 10.99
C MET A 519 14.88 -17.04 9.92
N ILE A 520 15.66 -16.22 9.21
CA ILE A 520 16.64 -16.68 8.22
C ILE A 520 18.00 -16.10 8.64
N SER A 521 18.98 -16.95 8.83
CA SER A 521 20.34 -16.57 9.27
C SER A 521 21.32 -16.55 8.08
N GLU A 522 22.51 -16.01 8.33
CA GLU A 522 23.63 -15.95 7.36
C GLU A 522 23.38 -14.98 6.17
N VAL A 523 22.41 -14.07 6.29
CA VAL A 523 22.14 -13.06 5.26
C VAL A 523 23.33 -12.10 5.08
N ALA A 524 24.11 -11.88 6.13
CA ALA A 524 25.32 -11.04 6.10
C ALA A 524 26.35 -11.49 5.06
N ARG A 525 26.34 -12.75 4.64
CA ARG A 525 27.27 -13.26 3.59
C ARG A 525 27.02 -12.64 2.23
N SER A 526 25.79 -12.16 2.00
CA SER A 526 25.37 -11.52 0.74
C SER A 526 25.44 -10.00 0.79
N LEU A 527 25.86 -9.40 1.91
CA LEU A 527 25.92 -7.96 2.13
C LEU A 527 27.35 -7.48 2.27
N ASN A 528 27.62 -6.27 1.80
CA ASN A 528 28.86 -5.55 2.09
C ASN A 528 28.72 -4.81 3.43
N LEU A 529 29.09 -5.46 4.53
CA LEU A 529 28.91 -4.92 5.89
C LEU A 529 29.67 -3.61 6.14
N ASP A 530 30.73 -3.29 5.39
CA ASP A 530 31.45 -2.02 5.52
C ASP A 530 30.56 -0.82 5.20
N LEU A 531 29.58 -0.98 4.33
CA LEU A 531 28.59 0.06 4.02
C LEU A 531 27.65 0.35 5.20
N TRP A 532 27.40 -0.65 6.03
CA TRP A 532 26.46 -0.60 7.14
C TRP A 532 27.10 -0.31 8.49
N HIS A 533 28.41 -0.08 8.52
CA HIS A 533 29.13 0.28 9.73
C HIS A 533 28.82 1.71 10.18
N PRO A 534 28.67 2.00 11.50
CA PRO A 534 28.38 3.34 12.02
C PRO A 534 29.36 4.41 11.54
N GLU A 535 30.65 4.09 11.37
CA GLU A 535 31.65 5.01 10.82
C GLU A 535 31.35 5.45 9.38
N ALA A 536 30.86 4.52 8.56
CA ALA A 536 30.46 4.84 7.19
C ALA A 536 29.28 5.83 7.18
N PHE A 537 28.29 5.65 8.05
CA PHE A 537 27.19 6.61 8.20
C PHE A 537 27.67 7.96 8.77
N CYS A 538 28.57 7.93 9.74
CA CYS A 538 29.14 9.16 10.30
C CYS A 538 29.93 9.95 9.25
N ARG A 539 30.74 9.29 8.44
CA ARG A 539 31.51 9.89 7.34
C ARG A 539 30.59 10.49 6.27
N ASP A 540 29.57 9.73 5.85
CA ASP A 540 28.76 10.09 4.69
C ASP A 540 27.65 11.10 5.04
N PHE A 541 27.12 11.06 6.28
CA PHE A 541 25.94 11.83 6.69
C PHE A 541 26.08 12.53 8.04
N GLY A 542 27.24 12.48 8.70
CA GLY A 542 27.43 12.96 10.06
C GLY A 542 27.02 14.42 10.30
N ASP A 543 27.21 15.28 9.32
CA ASP A 543 26.92 16.72 9.43
C ASP A 543 25.45 17.08 9.10
N LYS A 544 24.67 16.11 8.60
CA LYS A 544 23.24 16.34 8.35
C LYS A 544 22.45 16.36 9.65
N PRO A 545 21.56 17.34 9.85
CA PRO A 545 20.71 17.40 11.04
C PRO A 545 19.59 16.37 10.97
N ASN A 546 19.28 15.75 12.09
CA ASN A 546 18.09 14.90 12.26
C ASN A 546 17.60 14.94 13.70
N ASP A 547 16.36 14.54 13.89
CA ASP A 547 15.76 14.40 15.21
C ASP A 547 16.17 13.07 15.84
N LEU A 548 16.45 13.08 17.13
CA LEU A 548 16.70 11.90 17.95
C LEU A 548 15.57 11.72 18.98
N ILE A 549 15.35 10.50 19.43
CA ILE A 549 14.38 10.19 20.49
C ILE A 549 15.13 9.50 21.63
N ASN A 550 14.95 10.00 22.85
CA ASN A 550 15.42 9.32 24.04
C ASN A 550 14.43 8.22 24.44
N CYS A 551 14.80 6.96 24.29
CA CYS A 551 13.99 5.79 24.56
C CYS A 551 13.58 5.64 26.05
N LEU A 552 14.29 6.28 26.99
CA LEU A 552 13.96 6.20 28.42
C LEU A 552 12.69 6.97 28.77
N ASN A 553 12.44 8.08 28.11
CA ASN A 553 11.32 8.98 28.44
C ASN A 553 10.46 9.41 27.24
N GLY A 554 10.83 8.98 26.00
CA GLY A 554 10.13 9.33 24.77
C GLY A 554 10.38 10.77 24.28
N ASN A 555 11.23 11.54 24.93
CA ASN A 555 11.46 12.94 24.59
C ASN A 555 12.23 13.07 23.28
N LEU A 556 11.79 14.03 22.48
CA LEU A 556 12.47 14.43 21.26
C LEU A 556 13.71 15.28 21.59
N VAL A 557 14.84 14.98 20.95
CA VAL A 557 16.06 15.78 20.92
C VAL A 557 16.19 16.30 19.49
N PRO A 558 15.68 17.49 19.19
CA PRO A 558 15.51 17.93 17.81
C PRO A 558 16.80 18.43 17.17
N ASN A 559 16.84 18.31 15.85
CA ASN A 559 17.81 18.99 14.99
C ASN A 559 19.27 18.78 15.39
N GLN A 560 19.65 17.53 15.71
CA GLN A 560 21.04 17.20 16.05
C GLN A 560 21.84 16.81 14.81
N PRO A 561 23.11 17.24 14.68
CA PRO A 561 24.03 16.61 13.72
C PRO A 561 24.09 15.10 13.97
N MET A 562 23.86 14.29 12.95
CA MET A 562 23.84 12.82 13.10
C MET A 562 25.18 12.26 13.59
N ARG A 563 26.27 13.00 13.43
CA ARG A 563 27.59 12.66 13.98
C ARG A 563 27.53 12.36 15.48
N HIS A 564 26.78 13.14 16.26
CA HIS A 564 26.62 12.93 17.70
C HIS A 564 25.98 11.58 18.04
N PHE A 565 25.09 11.12 17.18
CA PHE A 565 24.47 9.80 17.32
C PHE A 565 25.43 8.68 16.91
N TRP A 566 26.06 8.78 15.73
CA TRP A 566 26.91 7.71 15.20
C TRP A 566 28.20 7.52 16.01
N GLU A 567 28.83 8.59 16.48
CA GLU A 567 29.97 8.48 17.35
C GLU A 567 29.66 7.82 18.71
N GLY A 568 28.43 8.03 19.23
CA GLY A 568 27.93 7.38 20.43
C GLY A 568 27.68 5.87 20.30
N PHE A 569 27.66 5.32 19.06
CA PHE A 569 27.65 3.88 18.84
C PHE A 569 28.95 3.20 19.26
N GLN A 570 30.07 3.87 19.03
CA GLN A 570 31.39 3.32 19.29
C GLN A 570 31.99 3.75 20.63
N CYS A 571 31.60 4.95 21.09
CA CYS A 571 32.16 5.55 22.29
C CYS A 571 31.07 6.04 23.23
N MET A 572 30.99 5.49 24.43
CA MET A 572 30.04 5.91 25.48
C MET A 572 30.26 7.37 25.87
N ASN A 573 31.52 7.82 25.96
CA ASN A 573 31.89 9.18 26.33
C ASN A 573 31.40 10.25 25.33
N LYS A 574 31.07 9.86 24.10
CA LYS A 574 30.60 10.76 23.06
C LYS A 574 29.05 10.81 22.99
N ARG A 575 28.35 10.06 23.81
CA ARG A 575 26.90 10.12 23.87
C ARG A 575 26.42 11.43 24.45
N LEU A 576 25.34 11.95 23.88
CA LEU A 576 24.66 13.13 24.42
C LEU A 576 24.17 12.86 25.84
N LEU A 577 24.31 13.85 26.72
CA LEU A 577 23.93 13.75 28.12
C LEU A 577 22.55 14.38 28.36
N ASP A 578 21.79 13.82 29.30
CA ASP A 578 20.57 14.42 29.78
C ASP A 578 20.85 15.60 30.75
N ALA A 579 19.80 16.27 31.25
CA ALA A 579 19.93 17.38 32.18
C ALA A 579 20.63 17.00 33.51
N ASN A 580 20.75 15.71 33.82
CA ASN A 580 21.43 15.20 35.00
C ASN A 580 22.85 14.72 34.73
N GLY A 581 23.37 14.98 33.53
CA GLY A 581 24.70 14.54 33.10
C GLY A 581 24.82 13.04 32.83
N LYS A 582 23.72 12.31 32.62
CA LYS A 582 23.71 10.89 32.27
C LYS A 582 23.61 10.69 30.76
N PRO A 583 24.35 9.72 30.20
CA PRO A 583 24.23 9.38 28.78
C PRO A 583 22.80 9.01 28.39
N MET A 584 22.27 9.66 27.37
CA MET A 584 20.94 9.37 26.86
C MET A 584 20.92 8.06 26.05
N LEU A 585 19.81 7.32 26.13
CA LEU A 585 19.55 6.14 25.33
C LEU A 585 18.79 6.54 24.06
N LEU A 586 19.52 6.79 22.99
CA LEU A 586 18.97 7.41 21.79
C LEU A 586 18.65 6.42 20.67
N LYS A 587 17.61 6.75 19.90
CA LYS A 587 17.34 6.22 18.58
C LYS A 587 17.22 7.35 17.56
N LEU A 588 17.67 7.08 16.35
CA LEU A 588 17.52 7.98 15.21
C LEU A 588 16.07 7.95 14.76
N LYS A 589 15.46 9.12 14.60
CA LYS A 589 14.06 9.23 14.22
C LYS A 589 13.92 9.27 12.71
N ASP A 590 13.17 8.31 12.15
CA ASP A 590 12.67 8.30 10.76
C ASP A 590 13.71 8.74 9.70
N TRP A 591 14.90 8.15 9.74
CA TRP A 591 15.99 8.48 8.81
C TRP A 591 16.54 7.21 8.14
N PRO A 592 16.76 7.20 6.82
CA PRO A 592 16.27 8.20 5.87
C PRO A 592 14.75 8.20 5.77
N PRO A 593 14.09 9.26 5.28
CA PRO A 593 12.68 9.22 4.93
C PRO A 593 12.39 8.07 3.97
N GLY A 594 11.26 7.36 4.17
CA GLY A 594 10.99 6.10 3.47
C GLY A 594 10.99 6.20 1.95
N ASP A 595 10.37 7.26 1.43
CA ASP A 595 10.21 7.46 -0.02
C ASP A 595 11.55 7.73 -0.73
N ASP A 596 12.54 8.23 0.02
CA ASP A 596 13.81 8.71 -0.53
C ASP A 596 15.00 7.77 -0.26
N PHE A 597 14.76 6.54 0.27
CA PHE A 597 15.87 5.67 0.64
C PHE A 597 16.81 5.36 -0.53
N ALA A 598 16.25 5.04 -1.69
CA ALA A 598 17.05 4.72 -2.87
C ALA A 598 17.80 5.95 -3.43
N GLU A 599 17.26 7.15 -3.23
CA GLU A 599 17.88 8.40 -3.67
C GLU A 599 18.97 8.87 -2.71
N ILE A 600 18.72 8.77 -1.39
CA ILE A 600 19.66 9.20 -0.35
C ILE A 600 20.80 8.19 -0.18
N LEU A 601 20.49 6.88 -0.26
CA LEU A 601 21.40 5.78 0.02
C LEU A 601 21.54 4.79 -1.15
N PRO A 602 21.81 5.22 -2.41
CA PRO A 602 21.70 4.35 -3.59
C PRO A 602 22.61 3.12 -3.52
N THR A 603 23.82 3.25 -2.99
CA THR A 603 24.76 2.12 -2.85
C THR A 603 24.25 1.10 -1.84
N ARG A 604 23.75 1.56 -0.69
CA ARG A 604 23.17 0.68 0.34
C ARG A 604 21.87 0.05 -0.11
N PHE A 605 21.08 0.77 -0.90
CA PHE A 605 19.87 0.23 -1.53
C PHE A 605 20.21 -0.92 -2.49
N ALA A 606 21.20 -0.75 -3.35
CA ALA A 606 21.63 -1.80 -4.28
C ALA A 606 22.17 -3.03 -3.54
N ASP A 607 22.98 -2.83 -2.50
CA ASP A 607 23.52 -3.88 -1.65
C ASP A 607 22.40 -4.66 -0.93
N LEU A 608 21.43 -3.95 -0.37
CA LEU A 608 20.28 -4.56 0.29
C LEU A 608 19.45 -5.40 -0.69
N MET A 609 19.11 -4.85 -1.87
CA MET A 609 18.31 -5.58 -2.87
C MET A 609 18.98 -6.86 -3.34
N GLN A 610 20.32 -6.88 -3.39
CA GLN A 610 21.09 -8.08 -3.72
C GLN A 610 21.11 -9.10 -2.57
N GLY A 611 21.09 -8.64 -1.33
CA GLY A 611 21.21 -9.47 -0.13
C GLY A 611 19.89 -9.94 0.48
N LEU A 612 18.75 -9.47 -0.01
CA LEU A 612 17.43 -9.83 0.55
C LEU A 612 17.18 -11.34 0.43
N PRO A 613 16.89 -12.04 1.55
CA PRO A 613 16.50 -13.45 1.50
C PRO A 613 15.05 -13.59 1.01
N MET A 614 14.71 -14.72 0.40
CA MET A 614 13.39 -15.01 -0.20
C MET A 614 12.98 -13.93 -1.23
N PRO A 615 13.79 -13.69 -2.28
CA PRO A 615 13.61 -12.57 -3.20
C PRO A 615 12.26 -12.57 -3.93
N GLU A 616 11.61 -13.72 -4.09
CA GLU A 616 10.26 -13.83 -4.65
C GLU A 616 9.19 -13.15 -3.79
N TYR A 617 9.43 -12.96 -2.47
CA TYR A 617 8.57 -12.24 -1.54
C TYR A 617 9.07 -10.82 -1.26
N THR A 618 10.36 -10.67 -1.04
CA THR A 618 10.93 -9.45 -0.45
C THR A 618 11.32 -8.39 -1.47
N LEU A 619 11.65 -8.78 -2.71
CA LEU A 619 11.92 -7.79 -3.76
C LEU A 619 10.62 -7.08 -4.19
N ARG A 620 10.75 -5.79 -4.53
CA ARG A 620 9.64 -4.99 -5.09
C ARG A 620 9.04 -5.60 -6.36
N THR A 621 9.84 -6.35 -7.12
CA THR A 621 9.46 -7.06 -8.34
C THR A 621 9.22 -8.56 -8.12
N GLY A 622 9.25 -9.00 -6.87
CA GLY A 622 9.04 -10.41 -6.52
C GLY A 622 7.64 -10.89 -6.94
N ASN A 623 7.58 -12.09 -7.50
CA ASN A 623 6.32 -12.65 -8.02
C ASN A 623 5.34 -13.11 -6.94
N LEU A 624 5.78 -13.23 -5.68
CA LEU A 624 4.95 -13.46 -4.49
C LEU A 624 4.84 -12.20 -3.61
N ASN A 625 5.42 -11.06 -4.03
CA ASN A 625 5.06 -9.75 -3.54
C ASN A 625 3.96 -9.20 -4.43
N ILE A 626 2.70 -9.46 -4.09
CA ILE A 626 1.58 -9.10 -4.97
C ILE A 626 1.35 -7.58 -5.12
N ALA A 627 2.06 -6.75 -4.36
CA ALA A 627 2.13 -5.30 -4.61
C ALA A 627 2.78 -5.00 -5.98
N SER A 628 3.63 -5.90 -6.50
CA SER A 628 4.22 -5.82 -7.84
C SER A 628 3.19 -5.87 -8.98
N CYS A 629 1.99 -6.38 -8.70
CA CYS A 629 0.90 -6.46 -9.67
C CYS A 629 0.17 -5.11 -9.86
N LEU A 630 0.44 -4.12 -9.00
CA LEU A 630 -0.20 -2.81 -9.13
C LEU A 630 0.34 -2.08 -10.38
N PRO A 631 -0.51 -1.70 -11.35
CA PRO A 631 -0.06 -0.99 -12.55
C PRO A 631 0.63 0.33 -12.23
N LYS A 632 1.64 0.70 -13.04
CA LYS A 632 2.44 1.92 -12.87
C LYS A 632 1.65 3.24 -12.94
N MET A 633 0.41 3.20 -13.37
CA MET A 633 -0.47 4.35 -13.32
C MET A 633 -0.93 4.70 -11.90
N PHE A 634 -1.00 3.73 -11.00
CA PHE A 634 -1.32 3.96 -9.60
C PHE A 634 -0.10 4.44 -8.82
N VAL A 635 -0.34 5.24 -7.79
CA VAL A 635 0.71 5.63 -6.83
C VAL A 635 1.19 4.36 -6.11
N PRO A 636 2.49 4.02 -6.15
CA PRO A 636 2.97 2.83 -5.47
C PRO A 636 2.81 2.95 -3.95
N PRO A 637 2.56 1.85 -3.23
CA PRO A 637 2.60 1.87 -1.77
C PRO A 637 4.05 2.09 -1.27
N ASP A 638 4.19 2.77 -0.13
CA ASP A 638 5.48 2.92 0.56
C ASP A 638 5.83 1.62 1.29
N LEU A 639 6.64 0.78 0.65
CA LEU A 639 7.09 -0.51 1.19
C LEU A 639 8.53 -0.46 1.76
N GLY A 640 9.13 0.69 1.85
CA GLY A 640 10.47 0.83 2.40
C GLY A 640 11.57 0.98 1.33
N PRO A 641 12.83 0.70 1.63
CA PRO A 641 13.39 0.25 2.92
C PRO A 641 13.29 1.26 4.05
N LYS A 642 13.31 0.76 5.29
CA LYS A 642 13.28 1.58 6.51
C LYS A 642 14.43 1.19 7.43
N MET A 643 15.13 2.16 8.02
CA MET A 643 16.21 1.89 8.96
C MET A 643 15.79 2.10 10.41
N TYR A 644 16.27 1.22 11.26
CA TYR A 644 16.04 1.25 12.70
C TYR A 644 17.36 1.25 13.44
N ASN A 645 17.80 2.45 13.79
CA ASN A 645 19.12 2.73 14.38
C ASN A 645 18.94 3.14 15.85
N ALA A 646 19.48 2.37 16.78
CA ALA A 646 19.36 2.68 18.20
C ALA A 646 20.46 2.07 19.04
N TYR A 647 20.73 2.69 20.21
CA TYR A 647 21.60 2.13 21.23
C TYR A 647 20.97 0.92 21.93
N GLY A 648 21.81 0.08 22.54
CA GLY A 648 21.37 -1.05 23.33
C GLY A 648 20.74 -0.64 24.66
N SER A 649 19.64 -1.29 25.03
CA SER A 649 18.84 -1.01 26.23
C SER A 649 18.73 -2.18 27.22
N ALA A 650 19.66 -3.16 27.17
CA ALA A 650 19.63 -4.35 28.04
C ALA A 650 19.62 -4.03 29.53
N LEU A 651 20.22 -2.88 29.93
CA LEU A 651 20.20 -2.38 31.31
C LEU A 651 18.83 -1.83 31.74
N HIS A 652 17.88 -1.67 30.83
CA HIS A 652 16.55 -1.14 31.05
C HIS A 652 15.49 -2.14 30.57
N PRO A 653 15.26 -3.27 31.28
CA PRO A 653 14.42 -4.37 30.79
C PRO A 653 12.94 -4.02 30.64
N ASP A 654 12.50 -2.91 31.24
CA ASP A 654 11.13 -2.36 31.14
C ASP A 654 10.94 -1.41 29.95
N LYS A 655 11.99 -1.19 29.13
CA LYS A 655 11.97 -0.26 28.01
C LYS A 655 12.22 -0.96 26.69
N GLY A 656 11.26 -0.81 25.78
CA GLY A 656 11.43 -1.20 24.38
C GLY A 656 12.17 -0.12 23.56
N THR A 657 12.93 -0.55 22.60
CA THR A 657 13.45 0.35 21.54
C THR A 657 12.33 0.69 20.56
N THR A 658 11.49 -0.30 20.26
CA THR A 658 10.25 -0.15 19.52
C THR A 658 9.13 -0.77 20.35
N ASN A 659 8.13 0.02 20.70
CA ASN A 659 6.99 -0.42 21.47
C ASN A 659 6.08 -1.35 20.66
N LEU A 660 5.14 -1.98 21.35
CA LEU A 660 4.14 -2.87 20.74
C LEU A 660 3.34 -2.15 19.66
N HIS A 661 3.29 -2.71 18.46
CA HIS A 661 2.59 -2.17 17.31
C HIS A 661 2.21 -3.26 16.31
N LEU A 662 1.53 -2.87 15.26
CA LEU A 662 1.11 -3.69 14.11
C LEU A 662 1.57 -3.01 12.83
N ASP A 663 2.08 -3.81 11.89
CA ASP A 663 2.35 -3.38 10.51
C ASP A 663 1.19 -3.78 9.59
N ILE A 664 0.86 -2.92 8.63
CA ILE A 664 -0.22 -3.16 7.66
C ILE A 664 0.17 -4.19 6.59
N SER A 665 1.45 -4.35 6.33
CA SER A 665 2.07 -5.28 5.39
C SER A 665 2.93 -6.29 6.11
N ASP A 666 3.38 -7.31 5.40
CA ASP A 666 4.45 -8.18 5.85
C ASP A 666 5.78 -7.40 5.83
N ALA A 667 6.71 -7.81 6.68
CA ALA A 667 8.03 -7.19 6.72
C ALA A 667 9.14 -8.21 6.88
N VAL A 668 10.31 -7.91 6.31
CA VAL A 668 11.58 -8.56 6.64
C VAL A 668 12.51 -7.53 7.28
N ASN A 669 13.08 -7.86 8.43
CA ASN A 669 13.99 -6.98 9.16
C ASN A 669 15.35 -7.67 9.31
N ILE A 670 16.40 -7.06 8.73
CA ILE A 670 17.75 -7.61 8.68
C ILE A 670 18.64 -6.85 9.66
N MET A 671 19.38 -7.58 10.49
CA MET A 671 20.40 -7.05 11.36
C MET A 671 21.72 -6.89 10.61
N VAL A 672 22.10 -5.65 10.29
CA VAL A 672 23.30 -5.34 9.49
C VAL A 672 24.48 -4.86 10.33
N TYR A 673 24.25 -4.49 11.59
CA TYR A 673 25.31 -4.13 12.54
C TYR A 673 24.87 -4.41 13.98
N VAL A 674 25.79 -4.95 14.77
CA VAL A 674 25.69 -5.08 16.24
C VAL A 674 27.02 -4.71 16.88
N GLY A 675 27.01 -3.88 17.92
CA GLY A 675 28.26 -3.49 18.58
C GLY A 675 28.07 -3.01 20.02
N ILE A 676 29.16 -3.03 20.77
CA ILE A 676 29.30 -2.48 22.12
C ILE A 676 30.28 -1.34 22.05
N PRO A 677 30.11 -0.19 22.76
CA PRO A 677 31.09 0.88 22.82
C PRO A 677 32.45 0.37 23.27
N GLN A 678 33.52 0.84 22.62
CA GLN A 678 34.90 0.36 22.85
C GLN A 678 35.46 0.86 24.17
N ASP A 679 34.97 1.98 24.67
CA ASP A 679 35.41 2.65 25.91
C ASP A 679 34.60 2.24 27.15
N GLU A 680 33.71 1.22 27.02
CA GLU A 680 32.87 0.70 28.10
C GLU A 680 33.35 -0.69 28.56
N ASP A 681 33.25 -0.97 29.87
CA ASP A 681 33.37 -2.35 30.36
C ASP A 681 32.16 -3.16 29.89
N SER A 682 32.37 -4.08 28.96
CA SER A 682 31.32 -4.88 28.34
C SER A 682 30.62 -5.88 29.29
N LYS A 683 31.25 -6.22 30.43
CA LYS A 683 30.73 -7.27 31.34
C LYS A 683 29.34 -6.99 31.90
N PRO A 684 29.03 -5.78 32.42
CA PRO A 684 27.70 -5.48 32.94
C PRO A 684 26.65 -5.59 31.86
N GLN A 685 26.92 -5.12 30.66
CA GLN A 685 26.01 -5.13 29.53
C GLN A 685 25.78 -6.56 29.02
N LEU A 686 26.82 -7.37 28.88
CA LEU A 686 26.70 -8.79 28.52
C LEU A 686 25.86 -9.55 29.57
N ALA A 687 26.09 -9.33 30.89
CA ALA A 687 25.32 -9.95 31.95
C ALA A 687 23.83 -9.49 31.93
N ALA A 688 23.58 -8.22 31.62
CA ALA A 688 22.23 -7.70 31.44
C ALA A 688 21.54 -8.29 30.20
N THR A 689 22.26 -8.45 29.11
CA THR A 689 21.79 -9.11 27.89
C THR A 689 21.37 -10.54 28.15
N GLN A 690 22.19 -11.33 28.83
CA GLN A 690 21.86 -12.72 29.17
C GLN A 690 20.62 -12.79 30.09
N ARG A 691 20.48 -11.86 31.03
CA ARG A 691 19.26 -11.75 31.87
C ARG A 691 18.03 -11.38 31.03
N ALA A 692 18.15 -10.41 30.11
CA ALA A 692 17.03 -10.01 29.24
C ALA A 692 16.57 -11.18 28.36
N ILE A 693 17.49 -11.96 27.81
CA ILE A 693 17.20 -13.17 27.03
C ILE A 693 16.48 -14.22 27.89
N ALA A 694 16.93 -14.44 29.12
CA ALA A 694 16.29 -15.38 30.05
C ALA A 694 14.89 -14.92 30.45
N LEU A 695 14.70 -13.64 30.84
CA LEU A 695 13.41 -13.03 31.16
C LEU A 695 12.49 -12.95 29.94
N GLY A 696 13.06 -12.88 28.74
CA GLY A 696 12.34 -12.87 27.46
C GLY A 696 11.61 -14.17 27.17
N GLY A 697 11.91 -15.26 27.91
CA GLY A 697 11.29 -16.57 27.68
C GLY A 697 11.91 -17.35 26.53
N CYS A 698 13.15 -17.02 26.11
CA CYS A 698 13.86 -17.75 25.08
C CYS A 698 14.17 -19.19 25.52
N ASP A 699 14.05 -20.13 24.59
CA ASP A 699 14.32 -21.54 24.79
C ASP A 699 15.82 -21.83 25.02
N TYR A 700 16.13 -23.10 25.33
CA TYR A 700 17.51 -23.52 25.59
C TYR A 700 18.41 -23.35 24.34
N ILE A 701 17.91 -23.66 23.14
CA ILE A 701 18.68 -23.57 21.90
C ILE A 701 19.07 -22.14 21.61
N THR A 702 18.12 -21.21 21.70
CA THR A 702 18.36 -19.76 21.55
C THR A 702 19.39 -19.27 22.57
N ARG A 703 19.26 -19.66 23.86
CA ARG A 703 20.19 -19.26 24.90
C ARG A 703 21.60 -19.82 24.67
N ALA A 704 21.72 -21.08 24.27
CA ALA A 704 23.00 -21.70 23.95
C ALA A 704 23.70 -21.01 22.78
N ARG A 705 22.94 -20.65 21.71
CA ARG A 705 23.46 -19.87 20.60
C ARG A 705 24.03 -18.51 21.06
N CYS A 706 23.29 -17.80 21.90
CA CYS A 706 23.68 -16.48 22.42
C CYS A 706 24.80 -16.51 23.47
N GLN A 707 25.22 -17.66 23.91
CA GLN A 707 26.38 -17.86 24.80
C GLN A 707 27.66 -18.17 24.04
N SER A 708 27.56 -18.42 22.71
CA SER A 708 28.76 -18.59 21.90
C SER A 708 29.57 -17.30 21.85
N PRO A 709 30.89 -17.35 22.02
CA PRO A 709 31.75 -16.15 22.02
C PRO A 709 31.73 -15.39 20.69
N ASP A 710 31.40 -16.08 19.59
CA ASP A 710 31.36 -15.51 18.24
C ASP A 710 30.00 -14.87 17.90
N VAL A 711 29.04 -14.95 18.81
CA VAL A 711 27.68 -14.45 18.57
C VAL A 711 27.36 -13.32 19.54
N LEU A 712 27.17 -12.12 18.98
CA LEU A 712 26.72 -10.97 19.75
C LEU A 712 25.20 -10.76 19.51
N PRO A 713 24.36 -10.96 20.54
CA PRO A 713 22.91 -10.75 20.42
C PRO A 713 22.58 -9.28 20.16
N GLY A 714 21.86 -8.98 19.07
CA GLY A 714 21.52 -7.61 18.68
C GLY A 714 20.23 -7.12 19.34
N ALA A 715 19.14 -7.83 19.11
CA ALA A 715 17.81 -7.42 19.57
C ALA A 715 16.96 -8.62 20.03
N LEU A 716 16.14 -8.38 21.04
CA LEU A 716 15.11 -9.31 21.53
C LEU A 716 13.74 -8.85 20.99
N TRP A 717 13.10 -9.72 20.25
CA TRP A 717 11.75 -9.54 19.71
C TRP A 717 10.75 -10.36 20.51
N HIS A 718 9.50 -9.86 20.56
CA HIS A 718 8.34 -10.66 20.88
C HIS A 718 7.30 -10.43 19.79
N ILE A 719 6.98 -11.46 19.03
CA ILE A 719 5.99 -11.43 17.96
C ILE A 719 4.81 -12.30 18.36
N PHE A 720 3.62 -11.73 18.39
CA PHE A 720 2.39 -12.42 18.81
C PHE A 720 1.55 -12.76 17.57
N PRO A 721 0.79 -13.88 17.60
CA PRO A 721 -0.10 -14.21 16.49
C PRO A 721 -1.15 -13.11 16.26
N ALA A 722 -1.40 -12.74 15.01
CA ALA A 722 -2.38 -11.72 14.64
C ALA A 722 -3.78 -11.96 15.24
N ARG A 723 -4.20 -13.24 15.35
CA ARG A 723 -5.47 -13.65 15.96
C ARG A 723 -5.62 -13.29 17.44
N ASP A 724 -4.52 -13.03 18.13
CA ASP A 724 -4.49 -12.72 19.56
C ASP A 724 -4.44 -11.20 19.83
N ALA A 725 -4.44 -10.36 18.81
CA ALA A 725 -4.39 -8.90 18.93
C ALA A 725 -5.51 -8.34 19.84
N ASP A 726 -6.76 -8.82 19.68
CA ASP A 726 -7.89 -8.36 20.48
C ASP A 726 -7.76 -8.75 21.97
N LYS A 727 -7.15 -9.89 22.28
CA LYS A 727 -6.87 -10.30 23.65
C LYS A 727 -5.80 -9.39 24.30
N ILE A 728 -4.80 -9.00 23.50
CA ILE A 728 -3.76 -8.06 23.94
C ILE A 728 -4.40 -6.68 24.20
N ARG A 729 -5.25 -6.19 23.32
CA ARG A 729 -6.01 -4.95 23.49
C ARG A 729 -6.83 -4.96 24.76
N ASP A 730 -7.57 -6.04 25.03
CA ASP A 730 -8.40 -6.19 26.22
C ASP A 730 -7.55 -6.16 27.51
N LEU A 731 -6.41 -6.89 27.54
CA LEU A 731 -5.49 -6.83 28.67
C LEU A 731 -4.99 -5.40 28.92
N LEU A 732 -4.50 -4.71 27.89
CA LEU A 732 -3.91 -3.38 28.02
C LEU A 732 -4.94 -2.34 28.46
N ASN A 733 -6.16 -2.40 27.92
CA ASN A 733 -7.27 -1.56 28.33
C ASN A 733 -7.63 -1.81 29.82
N ARG A 734 -7.66 -3.07 30.23
CA ARG A 734 -7.92 -3.46 31.64
C ARG A 734 -6.82 -2.93 32.57
N VAL A 735 -5.56 -3.08 32.19
CA VAL A 735 -4.42 -2.53 32.95
C VAL A 735 -4.49 -1.00 33.02
N THR A 736 -4.93 -0.32 31.97
CA THR A 736 -5.15 1.14 31.97
C THR A 736 -6.19 1.54 33.01
N LEU A 737 -7.34 0.83 33.03
CA LEU A 737 -8.41 1.06 34.05
C LEU A 737 -7.96 0.73 35.47
N GLU A 738 -7.22 -0.37 35.68
CA GLU A 738 -6.66 -0.75 36.97
C GLU A 738 -5.70 0.30 37.54
N LYS A 739 -4.98 1.01 36.68
CA LYS A 739 -4.13 2.14 37.05
C LYS A 739 -4.91 3.43 37.33
N GLY A 740 -6.24 3.41 37.22
CA GLY A 740 -7.12 4.55 37.47
C GLY A 740 -7.22 5.53 36.30
N PHE A 741 -6.67 5.22 35.15
CA PHE A 741 -6.82 6.05 33.94
C PHE A 741 -8.14 5.72 33.22
N ARG A 742 -8.68 6.69 32.51
CA ARG A 742 -9.82 6.48 31.61
C ARG A 742 -9.31 6.07 30.23
N LEU A 743 -10.10 5.24 29.57
CA LEU A 743 -9.86 4.94 28.16
C LEU A 743 -10.31 6.14 27.33
N GLU A 744 -9.40 6.69 26.56
CA GLU A 744 -9.75 7.74 25.61
C GLU A 744 -10.59 7.15 24.47
N PRO A 745 -11.56 7.92 23.96
CA PRO A 745 -12.27 7.54 22.74
C PRO A 745 -11.29 7.45 21.57
N ASP A 746 -11.59 6.58 20.62
CA ASP A 746 -10.74 6.36 19.44
C ASP A 746 -9.31 5.90 19.77
N HIS A 747 -9.12 5.38 20.99
CA HIS A 747 -7.88 4.80 21.47
C HIS A 747 -7.78 3.34 21.06
N ASP A 748 -6.63 2.97 20.52
CA ASP A 748 -6.24 1.57 20.34
C ASP A 748 -4.86 1.35 20.98
N PRO A 749 -4.74 0.55 22.04
CA PRO A 749 -3.50 0.44 22.81
C PRO A 749 -2.33 -0.14 22.02
N ILE A 750 -2.58 -0.82 20.90
CA ILE A 750 -1.52 -1.35 20.03
C ILE A 750 -1.14 -0.31 18.99
N HIS A 751 -2.12 0.29 18.30
CA HIS A 751 -1.83 1.30 17.26
C HIS A 751 -1.22 2.58 17.82
N ASP A 752 -1.57 2.96 19.06
CA ASP A 752 -1.00 4.14 19.74
C ASP A 752 0.49 3.98 20.11
N GLN A 753 1.02 2.76 20.06
CA GLN A 753 2.44 2.44 20.30
C GLN A 753 2.98 2.89 21.66
N ASN A 754 2.12 2.98 22.68
CA ASN A 754 2.48 3.47 24.01
C ASN A 754 2.92 2.37 24.99
N TRP A 755 2.81 1.11 24.59
CA TRP A 755 3.05 -0.04 25.46
C TRP A 755 4.28 -0.84 25.06
N TYR A 756 5.03 -1.28 26.04
CA TYR A 756 6.00 -2.36 25.96
C TYR A 756 5.57 -3.45 26.96
N LEU A 757 5.37 -4.67 26.46
CA LEU A 757 4.99 -5.81 27.31
C LEU A 757 6.26 -6.34 28.00
N ASP A 758 6.48 -5.92 29.23
CA ASP A 758 7.55 -6.47 30.07
C ASP A 758 7.24 -7.94 30.48
N ASP A 759 8.13 -8.54 31.23
CA ASP A 759 7.98 -9.93 31.69
C ASP A 759 6.69 -10.14 32.50
N LYS A 760 6.27 -9.15 33.29
CA LYS A 760 5.05 -9.22 34.13
C LYS A 760 3.78 -9.16 33.28
N LEU A 761 3.74 -8.26 32.31
CA LEU A 761 2.61 -8.15 31.39
C LEU A 761 2.51 -9.39 30.48
N ARG A 762 3.62 -9.94 30.00
CA ARG A 762 3.61 -11.19 29.23
C ARG A 762 3.17 -12.38 30.08
N ALA A 763 3.64 -12.50 31.30
CA ALA A 763 3.19 -13.55 32.22
C ALA A 763 1.69 -13.43 32.52
N ARG A 764 1.19 -12.22 32.69
CA ARG A 764 -0.23 -11.93 32.86
C ARG A 764 -1.05 -12.27 31.62
N LEU A 765 -0.56 -11.89 30.43
CA LEU A 765 -1.17 -12.19 29.14
C LEU A 765 -1.32 -13.71 28.93
N PHE A 766 -0.29 -14.48 29.28
CA PHE A 766 -0.34 -15.93 29.24
C PHE A 766 -1.35 -16.50 30.25
N LYS A 767 -1.30 -16.04 31.52
CA LYS A 767 -2.16 -16.56 32.56
C LYS A 767 -3.65 -16.27 32.33
N GLU A 768 -3.98 -15.07 31.86
CA GLU A 768 -5.38 -14.62 31.74
C GLU A 768 -6.01 -14.99 30.38
N TYR A 769 -5.19 -15.06 29.30
CA TYR A 769 -5.69 -15.23 27.93
C TYR A 769 -5.10 -16.42 27.18
N GLY A 770 -4.12 -17.11 27.77
CA GLY A 770 -3.41 -18.19 27.10
C GLY A 770 -2.62 -17.74 25.87
N VAL A 771 -2.22 -16.47 25.81
CA VAL A 771 -1.46 -15.90 24.68
C VAL A 771 0.02 -15.96 24.99
N GLU A 772 0.74 -16.57 24.05
CA GLU A 772 2.19 -16.69 24.09
C GLU A 772 2.78 -16.10 22.80
N GLY A 773 3.78 -15.24 22.95
CA GLY A 773 4.53 -14.68 21.83
C GLY A 773 5.72 -15.58 21.43
N HIS A 774 6.29 -15.30 20.27
CA HIS A 774 7.55 -15.90 19.83
C HIS A 774 8.71 -15.00 20.31
N PRO A 775 9.48 -15.40 21.34
CA PRO A 775 10.68 -14.68 21.72
C PRO A 775 11.81 -15.01 20.75
N ILE A 776 12.32 -14.00 20.05
CA ILE A 776 13.34 -14.16 19.02
C ILE A 776 14.55 -13.31 19.40
N VAL A 777 15.74 -13.89 19.43
CA VAL A 777 17.00 -13.13 19.53
C VAL A 777 17.59 -13.03 18.13
N GLN A 778 17.61 -11.80 17.62
CA GLN A 778 18.19 -11.45 16.33
C GLN A 778 19.65 -11.06 16.52
N CYS A 779 20.57 -11.76 15.86
CA CYS A 779 21.99 -11.50 15.83
C CYS A 779 22.42 -10.89 14.49
N LEU A 780 23.68 -10.50 14.36
CA LEU A 780 24.20 -10.00 13.07
C LEU A 780 23.95 -10.99 11.94
N GLY A 781 23.42 -10.51 10.82
CA GLY A 781 23.09 -11.31 9.66
C GLY A 781 21.82 -12.13 9.77
N ASP A 782 21.05 -12.02 10.86
CA ASP A 782 19.73 -12.61 10.93
C ASP A 782 18.68 -11.71 10.28
N ALA A 783 17.78 -12.28 9.50
CA ALA A 783 16.56 -11.68 9.02
C ALA A 783 15.37 -12.26 9.78
N VAL A 784 14.53 -11.40 10.35
CA VAL A 784 13.27 -11.75 10.98
C VAL A 784 12.13 -11.37 10.06
N PHE A 785 11.28 -12.34 9.71
CA PHE A 785 10.07 -12.15 8.93
C PHE A 785 8.87 -11.99 9.86
N ILE A 786 8.13 -10.90 9.69
CA ILE A 786 7.01 -10.50 10.52
C ILE A 786 5.73 -10.55 9.67
N PRO A 787 4.76 -11.43 9.98
CA PRO A 787 3.49 -11.47 9.24
C PRO A 787 2.66 -10.21 9.46
N ALA A 788 1.98 -9.73 8.42
CA ALA A 788 1.05 -8.60 8.51
C ALA A 788 0.04 -8.79 9.67
N GLY A 789 -0.17 -7.74 10.44
CA GLY A 789 -1.10 -7.74 11.56
C GLY A 789 -0.65 -8.52 12.79
N ALA A 790 0.55 -9.06 12.82
CA ALA A 790 1.13 -9.69 14.01
C ALA A 790 1.64 -8.63 15.00
N PRO A 791 1.03 -8.49 16.20
CA PRO A 791 1.53 -7.53 17.17
C PRO A 791 2.97 -7.88 17.57
N HIS A 792 3.86 -6.90 17.54
CA HIS A 792 5.25 -7.14 17.89
C HIS A 792 5.92 -5.94 18.55
N GLN A 793 6.98 -6.23 19.26
CA GLN A 793 7.82 -5.27 19.99
C GLN A 793 9.28 -5.67 19.97
N VAL A 794 10.18 -4.70 20.11
CA VAL A 794 11.62 -4.91 20.01
C VAL A 794 12.36 -4.20 21.14
N GLN A 795 13.32 -4.89 21.75
CA GLN A 795 14.32 -4.33 22.65
C GLN A 795 15.72 -4.57 22.08
N ASN A 796 16.45 -3.53 21.77
CA ASN A 796 17.86 -3.68 21.42
C ASN A 796 18.67 -4.10 22.64
N LEU A 797 19.40 -5.20 22.52
CA LEU A 797 20.28 -5.71 23.59
C LEU A 797 21.64 -5.00 23.54
N HIS A 798 22.15 -4.75 22.32
CA HIS A 798 23.35 -3.96 22.03
C HIS A 798 23.03 -2.88 21.01
N ASN A 799 23.99 -2.03 20.68
CA ASN A 799 23.81 -1.01 19.65
C ASN A 799 23.58 -1.69 18.31
N CYS A 800 22.47 -1.37 17.63
CA CYS A 800 22.07 -2.05 16.41
C CYS A 800 21.72 -1.10 15.27
N ILE A 801 22.09 -1.52 14.07
CA ILE A 801 21.55 -1.00 12.82
C ILE A 801 20.75 -2.14 12.18
N LYS A 802 19.48 -1.88 11.95
CA LYS A 802 18.58 -2.80 11.27
C LYS A 802 17.97 -2.12 10.05
N VAL A 803 17.73 -2.88 9.00
CA VAL A 803 17.03 -2.41 7.82
C VAL A 803 15.86 -3.34 7.51
N ALA A 804 14.71 -2.77 7.21
CA ALA A 804 13.51 -3.52 6.89
C ALA A 804 13.01 -3.17 5.50
N GLU A 805 12.47 -4.17 4.82
CA GLU A 805 11.70 -4.06 3.58
C GLU A 805 10.32 -4.65 3.81
N ASP A 806 9.29 -3.90 3.43
CA ASP A 806 7.91 -4.35 3.53
C ASP A 806 7.48 -5.02 2.22
N PHE A 807 6.57 -5.99 2.31
CA PHE A 807 6.03 -6.69 1.15
C PHE A 807 4.60 -7.15 1.40
N VAL A 808 3.90 -7.56 0.36
CA VAL A 808 2.51 -8.04 0.47
C VAL A 808 2.45 -9.47 -0.04
N SER A 809 2.42 -10.41 0.91
CA SER A 809 2.31 -11.83 0.56
C SER A 809 0.85 -12.25 0.32
N PRO A 810 0.59 -13.23 -0.56
CA PRO A 810 -0.76 -13.75 -0.78
C PRO A 810 -1.39 -14.34 0.48
N GLU A 811 -0.59 -14.95 1.36
CA GLU A 811 -1.03 -15.66 2.56
C GLU A 811 -1.62 -14.73 3.61
N ASN A 812 -1.05 -13.53 3.76
CA ASN A 812 -1.43 -12.59 4.81
C ASN A 812 -2.34 -11.45 4.34
N ILE A 813 -2.80 -11.50 3.10
CA ILE A 813 -3.59 -10.45 2.46
C ILE A 813 -4.88 -10.12 3.22
N THR A 814 -5.48 -11.11 3.87
CA THR A 814 -6.67 -10.93 4.70
C THR A 814 -6.39 -10.06 5.92
N HIS A 815 -5.18 -10.17 6.50
CA HIS A 815 -4.76 -9.31 7.60
C HIS A 815 -4.56 -7.87 7.13
N CYS A 816 -3.87 -7.66 6.01
CA CYS A 816 -3.70 -6.33 5.39
C CYS A 816 -5.07 -5.67 5.14
N TYR A 817 -6.01 -6.43 4.57
CA TYR A 817 -7.36 -5.95 4.32
C TYR A 817 -8.11 -5.57 5.60
N HIS A 818 -7.97 -6.36 6.65
CA HIS A 818 -8.62 -6.09 7.94
C HIS A 818 -8.04 -4.84 8.62
N LEU A 819 -6.72 -4.66 8.58
CA LEU A 819 -6.05 -3.50 9.16
C LEU A 819 -6.47 -2.18 8.50
N THR A 820 -6.77 -2.17 7.21
CA THR A 820 -7.35 -1.00 6.55
C THR A 820 -8.67 -0.58 7.23
N HIS A 821 -9.50 -1.54 7.67
CA HIS A 821 -10.71 -1.24 8.41
C HIS A 821 -10.47 -0.80 9.88
N GLU A 822 -9.37 -1.21 10.50
CA GLU A 822 -8.97 -0.70 11.80
C GLU A 822 -8.46 0.75 11.68
N PHE A 823 -7.59 1.01 10.72
CA PHE A 823 -6.97 2.32 10.50
C PHE A 823 -7.99 3.43 10.20
N ARG A 824 -9.04 3.13 9.43
CA ARG A 824 -10.11 4.11 9.14
C ARG A 824 -10.82 4.64 10.40
N ARG A 825 -10.71 3.94 11.53
CA ARG A 825 -11.30 4.33 12.82
C ARG A 825 -10.36 5.12 13.71
N LEU A 826 -9.08 5.20 13.36
CA LEU A 826 -8.10 5.97 14.12
C LEU A 826 -8.30 7.47 13.93
N SER A 827 -7.84 8.26 14.90
CA SER A 827 -7.87 9.72 14.80
C SER A 827 -7.08 10.22 13.60
N HIS A 828 -7.53 11.31 12.94
CA HIS A 828 -6.77 11.97 11.86
C HIS A 828 -5.38 12.46 12.29
N SER A 829 -5.13 12.58 13.58
CA SER A 829 -3.79 12.90 14.09
C SER A 829 -2.89 11.68 14.24
N HIS A 830 -3.44 10.47 14.07
CA HIS A 830 -2.68 9.23 14.15
C HIS A 830 -1.84 9.04 12.88
N THR A 831 -0.61 8.53 13.01
CA THR A 831 0.30 8.31 11.88
C THR A 831 -0.22 7.30 10.87
N ASN A 832 -1.03 6.34 11.31
CA ASN A 832 -1.56 5.24 10.50
C ASN A 832 -3.03 5.44 10.09
N HIS A 833 -3.58 6.67 10.15
CA HIS A 833 -4.99 6.89 9.80
C HIS A 833 -5.27 6.77 8.29
N GLU A 834 -4.28 6.99 7.45
CA GLU A 834 -4.38 6.97 5.99
C GLU A 834 -4.08 5.56 5.44
N ASP A 835 -4.89 5.09 4.48
CA ASP A 835 -4.62 3.86 3.74
C ASP A 835 -3.51 4.09 2.69
N LYS A 836 -2.27 3.83 3.08
CA LYS A 836 -1.11 3.94 2.18
C LYS A 836 -0.90 2.71 1.31
N LEU A 837 -1.50 1.56 1.66
CA LEU A 837 -1.25 0.29 1.00
C LEU A 837 -2.11 0.08 -0.25
N GLN A 838 -3.33 0.63 -0.30
CA GLN A 838 -4.29 0.41 -1.38
C GLN A 838 -4.59 -1.08 -1.61
N ILE A 839 -4.76 -1.83 -0.55
CA ILE A 839 -4.86 -3.29 -0.61
C ILE A 839 -5.94 -3.80 -1.58
N LYS A 840 -7.05 -3.08 -1.74
CA LYS A 840 -8.14 -3.46 -2.65
C LYS A 840 -7.69 -3.43 -4.12
N ASN A 841 -6.91 -2.42 -4.51
CA ASN A 841 -6.32 -2.31 -5.85
C ASN A 841 -5.29 -3.43 -6.08
N ILE A 842 -4.43 -3.70 -5.11
CA ILE A 842 -3.43 -4.79 -5.18
C ILE A 842 -4.14 -6.13 -5.38
N ILE A 843 -5.16 -6.44 -4.59
CA ILE A 843 -5.95 -7.67 -4.73
C ILE A 843 -6.54 -7.79 -6.14
N TYR A 844 -7.17 -6.72 -6.63
CA TYR A 844 -7.81 -6.71 -7.93
C TYR A 844 -6.81 -7.05 -9.04
N HIS A 845 -5.70 -6.34 -9.09
CA HIS A 845 -4.72 -6.49 -10.16
C HIS A 845 -3.94 -7.81 -10.07
N ALA A 846 -3.64 -8.30 -8.87
CA ALA A 846 -3.05 -9.63 -8.69
C ALA A 846 -3.96 -10.75 -9.21
N ILE A 847 -5.24 -10.69 -8.90
CA ILE A 847 -6.23 -11.67 -9.40
C ILE A 847 -6.40 -11.54 -10.92
N LYS A 848 -6.45 -10.30 -11.44
CA LYS A 848 -6.52 -10.04 -12.89
C LYS A 848 -5.35 -10.67 -13.62
N ASP A 849 -4.12 -10.41 -13.16
CA ASP A 849 -2.90 -10.93 -13.79
C ASP A 849 -2.83 -12.46 -13.73
N CYS A 850 -3.14 -13.07 -12.59
CA CYS A 850 -3.19 -14.53 -12.45
C CYS A 850 -4.22 -15.18 -13.38
N CYS A 851 -5.43 -14.60 -13.47
CA CYS A 851 -6.46 -15.12 -14.36
C CYS A 851 -6.04 -14.99 -15.82
N THR A 852 -5.45 -13.86 -16.22
CA THR A 852 -4.94 -13.62 -17.57
C THR A 852 -3.86 -14.64 -17.96
N ILE A 853 -2.88 -14.86 -17.07
CA ILE A 853 -1.76 -15.78 -17.31
C ILE A 853 -2.25 -17.21 -17.45
N LEU A 854 -3.11 -17.67 -16.54
CA LEU A 854 -3.61 -19.06 -16.57
C LEU A 854 -4.51 -19.33 -17.77
N THR A 855 -5.32 -18.34 -18.16
CA THR A 855 -6.13 -18.44 -19.37
C THR A 855 -5.25 -18.49 -20.62
N ARG A 856 -4.27 -17.59 -20.74
CA ARG A 856 -3.31 -17.58 -21.84
C ARG A 856 -2.52 -18.88 -21.95
N ALA A 857 -2.00 -19.38 -20.81
CA ALA A 857 -1.24 -20.63 -20.80
C ALA A 857 -2.07 -21.83 -21.32
N LEU A 858 -3.37 -21.86 -21.04
CA LEU A 858 -4.26 -22.90 -21.56
C LEU A 858 -4.48 -22.72 -23.07
N ASP A 859 -4.71 -21.49 -23.54
CA ASP A 859 -4.94 -21.19 -24.96
C ASP A 859 -3.70 -21.49 -25.79
N GLU A 860 -2.52 -21.01 -25.40
CA GLU A 860 -1.24 -21.26 -26.06
C GLU A 860 -0.93 -22.75 -26.15
N ARG A 861 -1.21 -23.53 -25.09
CA ARG A 861 -0.98 -24.96 -25.11
C ARG A 861 -1.93 -25.69 -26.06
N LEU A 862 -3.20 -25.29 -26.09
CA LEU A 862 -4.19 -25.83 -27.03
C LEU A 862 -3.80 -25.51 -28.47
N ASP A 863 -3.36 -24.30 -28.75
CA ASP A 863 -2.94 -23.87 -30.09
C ASP A 863 -1.70 -24.66 -30.56
N VAL A 864 -0.70 -24.85 -29.70
CA VAL A 864 0.49 -25.66 -30.00
C VAL A 864 0.12 -27.11 -30.31
N GLU A 865 -0.76 -27.70 -29.52
CA GLU A 865 -1.19 -29.06 -29.77
C GLU A 865 -2.04 -29.16 -31.03
N MET A 866 -2.88 -28.19 -31.32
CA MET A 866 -3.66 -28.13 -32.56
C MET A 866 -2.77 -27.96 -33.81
N ALA A 867 -1.71 -27.13 -33.74
CA ALA A 867 -0.73 -26.96 -34.81
C ALA A 867 0.02 -28.26 -35.10
N LYS A 868 0.51 -28.93 -34.05
CA LYS A 868 1.14 -30.28 -34.19
C LYS A 868 0.24 -31.30 -34.89
N LEU A 869 -1.05 -31.15 -34.73
CA LEU A 869 -2.07 -32.03 -35.28
C LEU A 869 -2.40 -31.76 -36.74
N LYS A 870 -2.25 -30.53 -37.19
CA LYS A 870 -2.47 -30.13 -38.58
C LYS A 870 -1.26 -30.42 -39.47
N GLY A 871 -0.12 -30.84 -38.88
CA GLY A 871 1.04 -31.28 -39.65
C GLY A 871 1.92 -30.16 -40.18
N ASP A 872 1.85 -28.98 -39.57
CA ASP A 872 2.79 -27.87 -39.84
C ASP A 872 4.04 -27.98 -38.96
#